data_1620b74598b132f54d582388453d0202
#
_entry.id   1620b74598b132f54d582388453d0202
#
_cell.length_a   1.000
_cell.length_b   1.000
_cell.length_c   1.000
_cell.angle_alpha   90.00
_cell.angle_beta   90.00
_cell.angle_gamma   90.00
#
_symmetry.space_group_name_H-M   'P 1'
#
loop_
_entity.id
_entity.type
_entity.pdbx_description
1 polymer ?
#
loop_
_entity_poly.entity_id
_entity_poly.type
_entity_poly.pdbx_seq_one_letter_code
_entity_poly.pdbx_strand_id
1 'polypeptide(L)'
;MKPIHHGRTALAVCLVASWAATAAQASEPSAEPSTEPSRASETHDGSGIEEILVTAHRIGLDETVVSAGPVMAVDTAQLLRSAPGANVNTNGRLSGIAQFRGLYGDRVAVSLDGICPIGGGPNAMDAPLSYASPMITESLHVDRGIPGVAAVAEGPGGHIDARIDRGAFAESAAFAPDGWIGSRYEDNGNTRTSAARLTVANAQHRLSAVSEIDRADDVDTPAGTIRPSALNRDRHDVSYAWRSGSSEAMVFAGRLDTSETGTPSLPMDIRYIDTDLYGVSASHRIGTVTLEAEAGYNDVDHLMDNYSLRAAPPPAAQRRNHTTGRGTSFSLGARLPVAGTELAFGIDGRLATHDAVITNPNNAAFRIDNFVDVERDLVGAYAEWQWAAGAGEWELGVRYNTVSMDAGDVSASGLMGMMAPAVGELADRFNAAGRSLDFGNVDVVAGYRRDLGTGVAAVVEIGSRTRAPSYQELYLWLPLQATGGLADGRTYIGNLQLDAERSNEVNVGLDWNAGRLSVSPRFYYRRVDDYIQGVPATDMTANMIASMMSDAPALQFGNVDAELYGFDLAWRYGITTNLVIDGAASVVRGERRDLDDDLYRLAPDNVTVALDYRRERYTLRGELVAYRRQDRVAAYNGETETAGHALVNLAFGWAPLPSLTLEAAVENLLDREYRDHLTGLNRAGGSDIPVGERLPGAGRSFAAGLTYRF
;
A
#
# COMPACT_ATOMS: atom_id res chain seq x y z
N MET A 1 -8.54 -1.49 -36.66
CA MET A 1 -7.20 -0.92 -36.65
C MET A 1 -7.35 0.59 -36.49
N LYS A 2 -7.31 1.06 -35.26
CA LYS A 2 -7.26 2.49 -34.92
C LYS A 2 -5.82 2.83 -34.52
N PRO A 3 -5.31 4.03 -34.71
CA PRO A 3 -3.94 4.37 -34.42
C PRO A 3 -3.71 4.40 -32.90
N ILE A 4 -2.66 3.74 -32.48
CA ILE A 4 -2.15 3.64 -31.11
C ILE A 4 -1.68 5.03 -30.67
N HIS A 5 -2.29 5.57 -29.60
CA HIS A 5 -1.87 6.82 -28.96
C HIS A 5 -0.55 6.65 -28.21
N HIS A 6 0.57 6.45 -28.93
CA HIS A 6 1.92 6.41 -28.33
C HIS A 6 2.56 7.80 -28.13
N GLY A 7 1.84 8.89 -28.40
CA GLY A 7 2.44 10.23 -28.48
C GLY A 7 2.59 11.02 -27.17
N ARG A 8 1.80 10.74 -26.14
CA ARG A 8 1.79 11.57 -24.93
C ARG A 8 2.77 11.13 -23.85
N THR A 9 2.99 9.84 -23.68
CA THR A 9 3.88 9.29 -22.63
C THR A 9 5.36 9.53 -22.91
N ALA A 10 5.78 9.54 -24.19
CA ALA A 10 7.17 9.79 -24.58
C ALA A 10 7.65 11.22 -24.30
N LEU A 11 6.73 12.20 -24.23
CA LEU A 11 7.10 13.62 -24.08
C LEU A 11 7.52 13.96 -22.62
N ALA A 12 6.87 13.34 -21.62
CA ALA A 12 7.20 13.60 -20.22
C ALA A 12 8.55 13.00 -19.81
N VAL A 13 8.87 11.80 -20.30
CA VAL A 13 10.15 11.13 -20.03
C VAL A 13 11.31 11.86 -20.73
N CYS A 14 11.10 12.37 -21.96
CA CYS A 14 12.12 13.14 -22.69
C CYS A 14 12.42 14.51 -22.06
N LEU A 15 11.45 15.17 -21.41
CA LEU A 15 11.66 16.47 -20.77
C LEU A 15 12.53 16.36 -19.51
N VAL A 16 12.34 15.31 -18.69
CA VAL A 16 13.18 15.10 -17.48
C VAL A 16 14.60 14.67 -17.86
N ALA A 17 14.75 13.80 -18.88
CA ALA A 17 16.07 13.39 -19.36
C ALA A 17 16.86 14.54 -20.01
N SER A 18 16.19 15.44 -20.74
CA SER A 18 16.84 16.62 -21.34
C SER A 18 17.26 17.65 -20.29
N TRP A 19 16.55 17.74 -19.17
CA TRP A 19 16.89 18.67 -18.08
C TRP A 19 18.11 18.19 -17.28
N ALA A 20 18.22 16.89 -17.00
CA ALA A 20 19.39 16.30 -16.35
C ALA A 20 20.68 16.48 -17.18
N ALA A 21 20.58 16.40 -18.52
CA ALA A 21 21.70 16.60 -19.43
C ALA A 21 22.17 18.07 -19.51
N THR A 22 21.26 19.03 -19.32
CA THR A 22 21.61 20.49 -19.37
C THR A 22 22.23 20.95 -18.04
N ALA A 23 21.84 20.35 -16.90
CA ALA A 23 22.43 20.67 -15.60
C ALA A 23 23.89 20.21 -15.46
N ALA A 24 24.30 19.19 -16.21
CA ALA A 24 25.67 18.65 -16.21
C ALA A 24 26.73 19.60 -16.85
N GLN A 25 26.34 20.73 -17.47
CA GLN A 25 27.23 21.64 -18.17
C GLN A 25 27.51 22.97 -17.44
N ALA A 26 26.97 23.19 -16.23
CA ALA A 26 27.26 24.39 -15.45
C ALA A 26 28.53 24.22 -14.61
N SER A 27 29.55 25.03 -14.90
CA SER A 27 30.90 25.01 -14.38
C SER A 27 31.04 25.35 -12.89
N GLU A 28 32.09 24.79 -12.26
CA GLU A 28 32.51 24.92 -10.87
C GLU A 28 32.65 26.37 -10.35
N PRO A 29 32.31 26.58 -9.07
CA PRO A 29 33.09 27.47 -8.22
C PRO A 29 33.64 26.78 -6.96
N SER A 30 34.85 27.13 -6.60
CA SER A 30 35.66 26.67 -5.48
C SER A 30 34.98 26.71 -4.13
N ALA A 31 35.11 25.58 -3.39
CA ALA A 31 34.54 25.37 -2.06
C ALA A 31 35.31 26.06 -0.95
N GLU A 32 34.60 26.72 -0.03
CA GLU A 32 34.97 26.82 1.38
C GLU A 32 34.10 25.88 2.23
N PRO A 33 34.63 25.29 3.30
CA PRO A 33 33.89 24.23 4.05
C PRO A 33 32.92 24.88 5.04
N SER A 34 31.62 24.77 4.78
CA SER A 34 30.58 25.00 5.78
C SER A 34 30.32 23.75 6.57
N THR A 35 30.50 23.82 7.87
CA THR A 35 30.13 22.79 8.85
C THR A 35 28.61 22.76 9.00
N GLU A 36 27.93 21.92 8.21
CA GLU A 36 26.58 21.43 8.51
C GLU A 36 26.69 20.08 9.24
N PRO A 37 25.80 19.79 10.19
CA PRO A 37 25.76 18.46 10.80
C PRO A 37 25.40 17.46 9.70
N SER A 38 26.35 16.57 9.40
CA SER A 38 26.15 15.46 8.49
C SER A 38 24.87 14.72 8.92
N ARG A 39 23.96 14.48 7.97
CA ARG A 39 23.06 13.33 8.08
C ARG A 39 23.96 12.15 8.42
N ALA A 40 23.89 11.71 9.67
CA ALA A 40 24.44 10.43 10.03
C ALA A 40 23.67 9.42 9.14
N SER A 41 24.38 8.88 8.15
CA SER A 41 24.00 7.58 7.64
C SER A 41 24.19 6.67 8.84
N GLU A 42 23.11 6.40 9.57
CA GLU A 42 23.09 5.31 10.49
C GLU A 42 23.34 4.07 9.63
N THR A 43 24.55 3.56 9.73
CA THR A 43 24.90 2.24 9.20
C THR A 43 23.91 1.28 9.83
N HIS A 44 22.95 0.82 9.03
CA HIS A 44 22.09 -0.29 9.38
C HIS A 44 23.04 -1.43 9.76
N ASP A 45 23.17 -1.66 11.05
CA ASP A 45 23.84 -2.85 11.56
C ASP A 45 22.97 -4.04 11.12
N GLY A 46 23.46 -4.80 10.15
CA GLY A 46 22.72 -5.83 9.45
C GLY A 46 22.26 -7.03 10.27
N SER A 47 21.76 -6.77 11.47
CA SER A 47 21.04 -7.75 12.28
C SER A 47 19.56 -7.72 11.87
N GLY A 48 19.13 -8.70 11.11
CA GLY A 48 17.79 -8.82 10.54
C GLY A 48 16.65 -8.96 11.55
N ILE A 49 16.54 -8.05 12.51
CA ILE A 49 15.41 -7.95 13.43
C ILE A 49 14.62 -6.69 13.09
N GLU A 50 13.33 -6.84 12.96
CA GLU A 50 12.37 -5.78 12.78
C GLU A 50 12.60 -4.68 13.82
N GLU A 51 13.07 -3.52 13.40
CA GLU A 51 13.29 -2.36 14.24
C GLU A 51 12.20 -1.32 13.91
N ILE A 52 11.30 -1.09 14.85
CA ILE A 52 10.35 0.02 14.76
C ILE A 52 11.14 1.26 15.18
N LEU A 53 11.64 2.02 14.22
CA LEU A 53 12.28 3.30 14.46
C LEU A 53 11.26 4.41 14.32
N VAL A 54 10.82 4.99 15.43
CA VAL A 54 10.00 6.19 15.44
C VAL A 54 10.95 7.39 15.43
N THR A 55 11.15 8.01 14.27
CA THR A 55 11.94 9.22 14.14
C THR A 55 11.02 10.40 13.88
N ALA A 56 10.94 11.34 14.82
CA ALA A 56 10.25 12.60 14.64
C ALA A 56 11.29 13.65 14.15
N HIS A 57 11.37 13.89 12.85
CA HIS A 57 12.30 14.86 12.28
C HIS A 57 11.63 16.06 11.60
N ARG A 58 10.31 16.03 11.39
CA ARG A 58 9.51 17.15 10.85
C ARG A 58 8.17 17.21 11.51
N ILE A 59 7.58 18.38 11.62
CA ILE A 59 6.16 18.56 11.94
C ILE A 59 5.37 17.98 10.75
N GLY A 60 4.29 17.25 11.02
CA GLY A 60 3.52 16.56 9.97
C GLY A 60 4.15 15.27 9.47
N LEU A 61 5.36 14.90 9.91
CA LEU A 61 6.01 13.62 9.62
C LEU A 61 6.30 12.90 10.94
N ASP A 62 5.29 12.37 11.55
CA ASP A 62 5.41 11.32 12.56
C ASP A 62 5.57 10.01 11.78
N GLU A 63 6.77 9.79 11.29
CA GLU A 63 7.10 8.67 10.42
C GLU A 63 7.50 7.46 11.26
N THR A 64 6.94 6.30 10.95
CA THR A 64 7.42 5.01 11.40
C THR A 64 8.10 4.31 10.24
N VAL A 65 9.37 3.97 10.40
CA VAL A 65 10.10 3.15 9.43
C VAL A 65 10.03 1.69 9.87
N VAL A 66 9.51 0.86 8.99
CA VAL A 66 9.44 -0.59 9.18
C VAL A 66 10.39 -1.25 8.20
N SER A 67 11.31 -2.05 8.69
CA SER A 67 12.19 -2.88 7.86
C SER A 67 11.82 -4.35 8.00
N ALA A 68 12.06 -5.12 6.94
CA ALA A 68 11.84 -6.56 6.99
C ALA A 68 12.76 -7.21 8.03
N GLY A 69 12.15 -7.82 9.04
CA GLY A 69 12.85 -8.61 10.06
C GLY A 69 12.97 -10.08 9.69
N PRO A 70 13.35 -10.94 10.65
CA PRO A 70 13.36 -12.39 10.46
C PRO A 70 11.96 -13.00 10.28
N VAL A 71 10.91 -12.22 10.44
CA VAL A 71 9.53 -12.63 10.19
C VAL A 71 9.32 -12.78 8.68
N MET A 72 8.78 -13.92 8.30
CA MET A 72 8.59 -14.31 6.88
C MET A 72 7.29 -13.71 6.33
N ALA A 73 7.29 -12.43 5.98
CA ALA A 73 6.19 -11.86 5.21
C ALA A 73 6.36 -12.25 3.72
N VAL A 74 5.36 -12.87 3.14
CA VAL A 74 5.29 -13.12 1.67
C VAL A 74 4.67 -11.93 0.95
N ASP A 75 3.89 -11.14 1.66
CA ASP A 75 3.27 -9.89 1.21
C ASP A 75 3.81 -8.74 2.06
N THR A 76 4.44 -7.76 1.42
CA THR A 76 5.02 -6.59 2.08
C THR A 76 4.01 -5.79 2.90
N ALA A 77 2.73 -5.82 2.51
CA ALA A 77 1.67 -5.20 3.30
C ALA A 77 1.60 -5.74 4.74
N GLN A 78 1.98 -7.01 4.99
CA GLN A 78 1.97 -7.58 6.34
C GLN A 78 2.93 -6.87 7.31
N LEU A 79 3.99 -6.25 6.81
CA LEU A 79 4.94 -5.47 7.61
C LEU A 79 4.25 -4.26 8.28
N LEU A 80 3.16 -3.76 7.71
CA LEU A 80 2.39 -2.65 8.30
C LEU A 80 1.82 -2.98 9.68
N ARG A 81 1.62 -4.25 10.02
CA ARG A 81 1.07 -4.66 11.33
C ARG A 81 1.96 -4.27 12.51
N SER A 82 3.23 -3.98 12.27
CA SER A 82 4.16 -3.46 13.28
C SER A 82 4.08 -1.94 13.45
N ALA A 83 3.51 -1.21 12.49
CA ALA A 83 3.33 0.23 12.60
C ALA A 83 2.06 0.58 13.41
N PRO A 84 2.15 1.44 14.45
CA PRO A 84 0.99 1.83 15.24
C PRO A 84 -0.10 2.48 14.38
N GLY A 85 -1.34 2.03 14.51
CA GLY A 85 -2.48 2.50 13.71
C GLY A 85 -2.64 1.85 12.33
N ALA A 86 -1.60 1.17 11.83
CA ALA A 86 -1.65 0.49 10.55
C ALA A 86 -2.13 -0.97 10.70
N ASN A 87 -2.78 -1.49 9.66
CA ASN A 87 -3.27 -2.86 9.55
C ASN A 87 -3.33 -3.27 8.07
N VAL A 88 -3.80 -4.48 7.79
CA VAL A 88 -3.92 -5.02 6.43
C VAL A 88 -5.23 -5.77 6.26
N ASN A 89 -6.02 -5.40 5.28
CA ASN A 89 -7.15 -6.20 4.80
C ASN A 89 -6.62 -7.29 3.87
N THR A 90 -6.80 -8.56 4.23
CA THR A 90 -6.22 -9.69 3.50
C THR A 90 -7.28 -10.47 2.73
N ASN A 91 -7.11 -10.61 1.41
CA ASN A 91 -7.98 -11.37 0.52
C ASN A 91 -7.30 -12.61 -0.11
N GLY A 92 -6.02 -12.80 0.18
CA GLY A 92 -5.14 -13.87 -0.30
C GLY A 92 -3.70 -13.58 0.11
N ARG A 93 -2.75 -14.41 -0.29
CA ARG A 93 -1.32 -14.22 0.08
C ARG A 93 -0.68 -12.97 -0.51
N LEU A 94 -1.16 -12.49 -1.67
CA LEU A 94 -0.64 -11.30 -2.35
C LEU A 94 -1.56 -10.07 -2.21
N SER A 95 -2.80 -10.29 -1.90
CA SER A 95 -3.87 -9.27 -1.96
C SER A 95 -4.04 -8.53 -0.61
N GLY A 96 -2.93 -8.07 -0.04
CA GLY A 96 -2.92 -7.26 1.17
C GLY A 96 -3.17 -5.79 0.86
N ILE A 97 -4.32 -5.25 1.31
CA ILE A 97 -4.71 -3.86 1.13
C ILE A 97 -4.33 -3.09 2.39
N ALA A 98 -3.49 -2.07 2.25
CA ALA A 98 -3.07 -1.21 3.34
C ALA A 98 -4.28 -0.55 4.04
N GLN A 99 -4.25 -0.57 5.36
CA GLN A 99 -5.23 0.12 6.21
C GLN A 99 -4.50 0.98 7.23
N PHE A 100 -4.97 2.20 7.45
CA PHE A 100 -4.49 3.06 8.52
C PHE A 100 -5.66 3.76 9.21
N ARG A 101 -5.74 3.62 10.55
CA ARG A 101 -6.81 4.18 11.39
C ARG A 101 -8.23 3.94 10.84
N GLY A 102 -8.47 2.73 10.30
CA GLY A 102 -9.75 2.30 9.74
C GLY A 102 -10.02 2.71 8.29
N LEU A 103 -9.22 3.58 7.69
CA LEU A 103 -9.28 3.89 6.26
C LEU A 103 -8.38 2.94 5.46
N TYR A 104 -8.82 2.49 4.28
CA TYR A 104 -8.10 1.53 3.45
C TYR A 104 -8.39 1.73 1.95
N GLY A 105 -7.68 0.99 1.11
CA GLY A 105 -7.80 1.06 -0.35
C GLY A 105 -7.36 2.43 -0.86
N ASP A 106 -8.12 3.01 -1.77
CA ASP A 106 -7.80 4.32 -2.39
C ASP A 106 -7.80 5.51 -1.40
N ARG A 107 -8.15 5.28 -0.12
CA ARG A 107 -8.03 6.28 0.95
C ARG A 107 -6.63 6.34 1.56
N VAL A 108 -5.82 5.31 1.38
CA VAL A 108 -4.42 5.26 1.83
C VAL A 108 -3.52 5.32 0.61
N ALA A 109 -2.75 6.39 0.50
CA ALA A 109 -1.82 6.52 -0.61
C ALA A 109 -0.60 5.61 -0.42
N VAL A 110 -0.17 4.96 -1.50
CA VAL A 110 1.01 4.10 -1.48
C VAL A 110 1.91 4.50 -2.65
N SER A 111 3.20 4.71 -2.35
CA SER A 111 4.25 4.90 -3.33
C SER A 111 5.32 3.80 -3.23
N LEU A 112 6.05 3.60 -4.31
CA LEU A 112 7.19 2.71 -4.43
C LEU A 112 8.36 3.49 -5.05
N ASP A 113 9.42 3.77 -4.28
CA ASP A 113 10.53 4.63 -4.73
C ASP A 113 10.03 5.96 -5.32
N GLY A 114 8.99 6.57 -4.74
CA GLY A 114 8.37 7.84 -5.19
C GLY A 114 7.37 7.72 -6.34
N ILE A 115 7.22 6.57 -6.99
CA ILE A 115 6.18 6.35 -8.01
C ILE A 115 4.91 5.77 -7.38
N CYS A 116 3.75 6.07 -7.96
CA CYS A 116 2.45 5.55 -7.49
C CYS A 116 1.95 4.47 -8.45
N PRO A 117 2.24 3.18 -8.23
CA PRO A 117 1.79 2.11 -9.09
C PRO A 117 0.27 1.96 -9.00
N ILE A 118 -0.35 1.64 -10.14
CA ILE A 118 -1.77 1.25 -10.20
C ILE A 118 -1.90 -0.26 -10.38
N GLY A 119 -2.96 -0.84 -9.81
CA GLY A 119 -3.31 -2.23 -10.03
C GLY A 119 -4.00 -2.46 -11.36
N GLY A 120 -3.86 -3.66 -11.93
CA GLY A 120 -4.51 -4.05 -13.19
C GLY A 120 -5.98 -4.41 -13.03
N GLY A 121 -6.39 -4.93 -11.88
CA GLY A 121 -7.71 -5.53 -11.70
C GLY A 121 -8.65 -4.78 -10.76
N PRO A 122 -9.99 -4.87 -10.98
CA PRO A 122 -10.97 -4.10 -10.22
C PRO A 122 -11.21 -4.62 -8.79
N ASN A 123 -10.51 -5.66 -8.34
CA ASN A 123 -10.65 -6.25 -7.01
C ASN A 123 -9.38 -6.17 -6.16
N ALA A 124 -8.44 -5.28 -6.51
CA ALA A 124 -7.19 -5.09 -5.79
C ALA A 124 -6.47 -6.42 -5.45
N MET A 125 -6.44 -7.35 -6.42
CA MET A 125 -5.67 -8.60 -6.30
C MET A 125 -4.17 -8.32 -6.29
N ASP A 126 -3.78 -7.23 -6.93
CA ASP A 126 -2.47 -6.62 -7.01
C ASP A 126 -2.49 -5.23 -6.34
N ALA A 127 -2.82 -5.18 -5.06
CA ALA A 127 -2.78 -3.95 -4.28
C ALA A 127 -1.39 -3.29 -4.33
N PRO A 128 -1.25 -1.96 -4.24
CA PRO A 128 0.02 -1.25 -4.51
C PRO A 128 1.25 -1.78 -3.78
N LEU A 129 1.14 -2.26 -2.53
CA LEU A 129 2.27 -2.86 -1.81
C LEU A 129 2.69 -4.24 -2.33
N SER A 130 1.87 -4.92 -3.14
CA SER A 130 2.26 -6.18 -3.78
C SER A 130 3.37 -6.01 -4.80
N TYR A 131 3.54 -4.78 -5.30
CA TYR A 131 4.65 -4.40 -6.17
C TYR A 131 5.98 -4.21 -5.44
N ALA A 132 6.01 -4.19 -4.11
CA ALA A 132 7.21 -4.18 -3.29
C ALA A 132 7.44 -5.60 -2.73
N SER A 133 8.40 -6.35 -3.27
CA SER A 133 8.71 -7.70 -2.77
C SER A 133 9.49 -7.64 -1.46
N PRO A 134 9.15 -8.45 -0.42
CA PRO A 134 9.61 -8.22 0.95
C PRO A 134 11.11 -8.27 1.19
N MET A 135 11.83 -9.23 0.56
CA MET A 135 13.28 -9.36 0.82
C MET A 135 14.13 -8.27 0.18
N ILE A 136 13.64 -7.66 -0.89
CA ILE A 136 14.34 -6.54 -1.57
C ILE A 136 13.78 -5.18 -1.19
N THR A 137 12.75 -5.12 -0.34
CA THR A 137 12.25 -3.88 0.26
C THR A 137 13.13 -3.50 1.44
N GLU A 138 13.81 -2.37 1.35
CA GLU A 138 14.68 -1.85 2.40
C GLU A 138 13.86 -1.36 3.59
N SER A 139 12.79 -0.61 3.31
CA SER A 139 11.93 -0.02 4.34
C SER A 139 10.55 0.34 3.83
N LEU A 140 9.58 0.38 4.76
CA LEU A 140 8.30 1.07 4.60
C LEU A 140 8.30 2.31 5.49
N HIS A 141 8.05 3.46 4.88
CA HIS A 141 7.86 4.71 5.58
C HIS A 141 6.36 4.96 5.73
N VAL A 142 5.87 5.01 6.95
CA VAL A 142 4.44 5.18 7.27
C VAL A 142 4.24 6.50 7.99
N ASP A 143 3.50 7.42 7.39
CA ASP A 143 3.09 8.67 8.03
C ASP A 143 2.00 8.40 9.06
N ARG A 144 2.28 8.61 10.34
CA ARG A 144 1.35 8.31 11.45
C ARG A 144 0.31 9.40 11.71
N GLY A 145 0.56 10.61 11.24
CA GLY A 145 -0.30 11.77 11.41
C GLY A 145 -1.14 12.08 10.17
N ILE A 146 -1.41 13.37 10.00
CA ILE A 146 -1.96 13.92 8.79
C ILE A 146 -0.77 14.20 7.85
N PRO A 147 -0.62 13.49 6.72
CA PRO A 147 0.53 13.72 5.85
C PRO A 147 0.53 15.14 5.31
N GLY A 148 1.72 15.74 5.20
CA GLY A 148 1.92 17.05 4.59
C GLY A 148 1.37 17.08 3.15
N VAL A 149 1.00 18.23 2.67
CA VAL A 149 0.41 18.37 1.33
C VAL A 149 1.41 18.11 0.20
N ALA A 150 2.71 18.18 0.50
CA ALA A 150 3.79 17.84 -0.42
C ALA A 150 4.04 16.33 -0.52
N ALA A 151 3.64 15.53 0.48
CA ALA A 151 3.93 14.10 0.52
C ALA A 151 3.02 13.30 -0.41
N VAL A 152 1.76 13.71 -0.56
CA VAL A 152 0.78 12.92 -1.32
C VAL A 152 -0.34 13.79 -1.90
N ALA A 153 -0.76 13.44 -3.13
CA ALA A 153 -1.81 14.16 -3.84
C ALA A 153 -3.22 13.89 -3.29
N GLU A 154 -3.57 12.65 -3.05
CA GLU A 154 -4.82 12.19 -2.43
C GLU A 154 -4.48 11.13 -1.39
N GLY A 155 -5.31 10.99 -0.37
CA GLY A 155 -5.16 9.97 0.66
C GLY A 155 -5.51 10.51 2.04
N PRO A 156 -6.82 10.65 2.36
CA PRO A 156 -7.23 11.09 3.70
C PRO A 156 -6.82 10.09 4.80
N GLY A 157 -6.49 8.86 4.44
CA GLY A 157 -6.06 7.80 5.34
C GLY A 157 -4.55 7.70 5.58
N GLY A 158 -3.74 8.65 5.09
CA GLY A 158 -2.29 8.62 5.28
C GLY A 158 -1.52 8.22 4.02
N HIS A 159 -0.20 8.08 4.18
CA HIS A 159 0.73 7.75 3.11
C HIS A 159 1.72 6.68 3.56
N ILE A 160 2.07 5.78 2.65
CA ILE A 160 3.06 4.72 2.84
C ILE A 160 3.99 4.75 1.64
N ASP A 161 5.30 4.93 1.87
CA ASP A 161 6.33 4.85 0.84
C ASP A 161 7.18 3.60 1.04
N ALA A 162 7.17 2.69 0.06
CA ALA A 162 8.00 1.50 0.05
C ALA A 162 9.29 1.79 -0.74
N ARG A 163 10.44 1.43 -0.17
CA ARG A 163 11.74 1.64 -0.80
C ARG A 163 12.43 0.33 -1.08
N ILE A 164 12.89 0.15 -2.31
CA ILE A 164 13.65 -1.02 -2.74
C ILE A 164 15.14 -0.81 -2.43
N ASP A 165 15.79 -1.85 -1.89
CA ASP A 165 17.24 -1.86 -1.66
C ASP A 165 18.01 -1.82 -2.99
N ARG A 166 18.40 -0.63 -3.39
CA ARG A 166 19.19 -0.41 -4.60
C ARG A 166 20.70 -0.23 -4.31
N GLY A 167 21.13 -0.47 -3.05
CA GLY A 167 22.50 -0.28 -2.59
C GLY A 167 22.91 1.18 -2.49
N ALA A 168 24.17 1.43 -2.15
CA ALA A 168 24.74 2.75 -1.92
C ALA A 168 25.85 3.12 -2.93
N PHE A 169 26.14 4.40 -3.07
CA PHE A 169 27.37 4.86 -3.72
C PHE A 169 28.57 4.52 -2.85
N ALA A 170 29.70 4.14 -3.48
CA ALA A 170 30.94 3.95 -2.75
C ALA A 170 31.58 5.31 -2.41
N GLU A 171 32.47 5.35 -1.42
CA GLU A 171 33.20 6.57 -1.06
C GLU A 171 34.36 6.87 -2.00
N SER A 172 34.95 5.84 -2.64
CA SER A 172 36.12 5.99 -3.50
C SER A 172 35.77 6.30 -4.95
N ALA A 173 36.73 6.86 -5.68
CA ALA A 173 36.60 7.06 -7.13
C ALA A 173 36.70 5.75 -7.94
N ALA A 174 37.27 4.69 -7.35
CA ALA A 174 37.34 3.37 -7.98
C ALA A 174 36.03 2.63 -7.80
N PHE A 175 35.59 1.93 -8.83
CA PHE A 175 34.43 1.03 -8.73
C PHE A 175 34.71 -0.13 -7.78
N ALA A 176 33.77 -0.40 -6.89
CA ALA A 176 33.77 -1.54 -5.98
C ALA A 176 32.44 -2.30 -6.10
N PRO A 177 32.45 -3.63 -6.05
CA PRO A 177 31.25 -4.44 -5.92
C PRO A 177 30.79 -4.43 -4.46
N ASP A 178 29.47 -4.45 -4.26
CA ASP A 178 28.77 -4.66 -3.00
C ASP A 178 27.50 -5.44 -3.28
N GLY A 179 27.09 -6.28 -2.37
CA GLY A 179 25.86 -7.02 -2.58
C GLY A 179 25.55 -8.04 -1.50
N TRP A 180 24.43 -8.68 -1.69
CA TRP A 180 24.02 -9.80 -0.83
C TRP A 180 23.21 -10.82 -1.62
N ILE A 181 23.20 -12.04 -1.11
CA ILE A 181 22.37 -13.15 -1.56
C ILE A 181 21.70 -13.72 -0.34
N GLY A 182 20.39 -13.92 -0.39
CA GLY A 182 19.60 -14.47 0.69
C GLY A 182 18.62 -15.54 0.23
N SER A 183 18.28 -16.45 1.14
CA SER A 183 17.22 -17.41 0.93
C SER A 183 16.50 -17.68 2.25
N ARG A 184 15.20 -17.84 2.18
CA ARG A 184 14.31 -18.17 3.31
C ARG A 184 13.43 -19.35 2.96
N TYR A 185 13.18 -20.18 3.95
CA TYR A 185 12.29 -21.33 3.88
C TYR A 185 11.33 -21.29 5.07
N GLU A 186 10.06 -21.55 4.81
CA GLU A 186 9.03 -21.72 5.83
C GLU A 186 8.27 -23.03 5.54
N ASP A 187 8.05 -23.83 6.56
CA ASP A 187 7.41 -25.14 6.39
C ASP A 187 5.91 -25.02 6.07
N ASN A 188 5.21 -24.00 6.60
CA ASN A 188 3.81 -23.75 6.26
C ASN A 188 3.67 -23.28 4.81
N GLY A 189 2.93 -24.07 4.02
CA GLY A 189 2.82 -23.86 2.59
C GLY A 189 4.16 -24.02 1.85
N ASN A 190 5.14 -24.73 2.42
CA ASN A 190 6.45 -25.00 1.78
C ASN A 190 7.03 -23.75 1.11
N THR A 191 6.93 -22.61 1.78
CA THR A 191 7.27 -21.29 1.25
C THR A 191 8.79 -21.16 1.07
N ARG A 192 9.23 -20.71 -0.09
CA ARG A 192 10.62 -20.49 -0.43
C ARG A 192 10.78 -19.15 -1.10
N THR A 193 11.59 -18.29 -0.50
CA THR A 193 11.99 -17.01 -1.07
C THR A 193 13.50 -17.00 -1.27
N SER A 194 13.94 -16.58 -2.43
CA SER A 194 15.37 -16.37 -2.73
C SER A 194 15.52 -14.99 -3.36
N ALA A 195 16.45 -14.22 -2.85
CA ALA A 195 16.67 -12.86 -3.34
C ALA A 195 18.17 -12.53 -3.37
N ALA A 196 18.53 -11.57 -4.22
CA ALA A 196 19.88 -11.06 -4.33
C ALA A 196 19.87 -9.60 -4.77
N ARG A 197 20.88 -8.86 -4.29
CA ARG A 197 21.29 -7.57 -4.84
C ARG A 197 22.75 -7.62 -5.21
N LEU A 198 23.07 -7.12 -6.40
CA LEU A 198 24.43 -6.82 -6.84
C LEU A 198 24.53 -5.35 -7.21
N THR A 199 25.45 -4.65 -6.60
CA THR A 199 25.74 -3.25 -6.87
C THR A 199 27.21 -3.10 -7.26
N VAL A 200 27.49 -2.30 -8.31
CA VAL A 200 28.85 -1.87 -8.69
C VAL A 200 28.85 -0.35 -8.66
N ALA A 201 29.57 0.22 -7.73
CA ALA A 201 29.51 1.67 -7.48
C ALA A 201 30.89 2.29 -7.25
N ASN A 202 30.95 3.58 -7.53
CA ASN A 202 32.02 4.46 -7.08
C ASN A 202 31.40 5.73 -6.42
N ALA A 203 32.19 6.76 -6.17
CA ALA A 203 31.68 7.99 -5.56
C ALA A 203 30.62 8.74 -6.39
N GLN A 204 30.54 8.48 -7.69
CA GLN A 204 29.69 9.22 -8.64
C GLN A 204 28.67 8.35 -9.38
N HIS A 205 28.94 7.06 -9.53
CA HIS A 205 28.12 6.14 -10.33
C HIS A 205 27.74 4.91 -9.52
N ARG A 206 26.51 4.46 -9.64
CA ARG A 206 26.00 3.25 -9.04
C ARG A 206 25.13 2.50 -10.04
N LEU A 207 25.47 1.28 -10.33
CA LEU A 207 24.69 0.32 -11.12
C LEU A 207 24.27 -0.80 -10.20
N SER A 208 22.97 -1.07 -10.10
CA SER A 208 22.40 -2.13 -9.25
C SER A 208 21.47 -3.04 -10.04
N ALA A 209 21.49 -4.31 -9.68
CA ALA A 209 20.49 -5.30 -10.06
C ALA A 209 19.96 -5.99 -8.80
N VAL A 210 18.64 -6.11 -8.69
CA VAL A 210 17.96 -6.84 -7.60
C VAL A 210 17.02 -7.88 -8.18
N SER A 211 16.85 -8.98 -7.47
CA SER A 211 15.97 -10.07 -7.90
C SER A 211 15.39 -10.75 -6.67
N GLU A 212 14.09 -11.09 -6.71
CA GLU A 212 13.42 -11.94 -5.72
C GLU A 212 12.52 -12.95 -6.43
N ILE A 213 12.52 -14.17 -5.93
CA ILE A 213 11.73 -15.30 -6.43
C ILE A 213 11.00 -15.91 -5.24
N ASP A 214 9.67 -15.91 -5.29
CA ASP A 214 8.78 -16.49 -4.29
C ASP A 214 8.03 -17.69 -4.85
N ARG A 215 8.03 -18.78 -4.09
CA ARG A 215 7.25 -19.98 -4.36
C ARG A 215 6.63 -20.46 -3.07
N ALA A 216 5.30 -20.64 -3.07
CA ALA A 216 4.59 -21.14 -1.91
C ALA A 216 3.41 -22.01 -2.33
N ASP A 217 3.23 -23.13 -1.67
CA ASP A 217 2.06 -23.98 -1.75
C ASP A 217 0.89 -23.38 -0.92
N ASP A 218 -0.22 -24.10 -0.84
CA ASP A 218 -1.39 -23.67 -0.07
C ASP A 218 -1.09 -23.56 1.43
N VAL A 219 -1.76 -22.63 2.12
CA VAL A 219 -1.60 -22.36 3.55
C VAL A 219 -2.26 -23.43 4.40
N ASP A 220 -1.51 -24.00 5.33
CA ASP A 220 -2.01 -24.90 6.37
C ASP A 220 -2.43 -24.11 7.61
N THR A 221 -3.60 -24.46 8.13
CA THR A 221 -4.18 -23.89 9.34
C THR A 221 -4.59 -25.01 10.30
N PRO A 222 -4.80 -24.76 11.60
CA PRO A 222 -5.31 -25.78 12.50
C PRO A 222 -6.70 -26.35 12.11
N ALA A 223 -7.45 -25.61 11.26
CA ALA A 223 -8.78 -26.02 10.77
C ALA A 223 -8.72 -26.75 9.41
N GLY A 224 -7.56 -26.87 8.78
CA GLY A 224 -7.36 -27.47 7.46
C GLY A 224 -6.60 -26.57 6.50
N THR A 225 -6.41 -26.99 5.26
CA THR A 225 -5.68 -26.26 4.24
C THR A 225 -6.60 -25.30 3.48
N ILE A 226 -6.20 -24.05 3.33
CA ILE A 226 -6.91 -23.05 2.52
C ILE A 226 -6.54 -23.27 1.05
N ARG A 227 -7.49 -23.70 0.22
CA ARG A 227 -7.30 -23.88 -1.24
C ARG A 227 -8.24 -22.99 -2.03
N PRO A 228 -7.76 -22.28 -3.09
CA PRO A 228 -6.34 -22.10 -3.42
C PRO A 228 -5.74 -20.92 -2.64
N SER A 229 -4.51 -21.04 -2.18
CA SER A 229 -3.75 -19.97 -1.55
C SER A 229 -2.25 -20.00 -1.87
N ALA A 230 -1.86 -20.82 -2.86
CA ALA A 230 -0.51 -20.85 -3.39
C ALA A 230 -0.07 -19.49 -3.95
N LEU A 231 1.25 -19.23 -3.99
CA LEU A 231 1.85 -18.02 -4.56
C LEU A 231 3.06 -18.37 -5.42
N ASN A 232 3.11 -17.79 -6.63
CA ASN A 232 4.30 -17.80 -7.48
C ASN A 232 4.53 -16.37 -7.96
N ARG A 233 5.69 -15.80 -7.59
CA ARG A 233 6.06 -14.44 -7.98
C ARG A 233 7.55 -14.35 -8.27
N ASP A 234 7.91 -13.64 -9.34
CA ASP A 234 9.28 -13.30 -9.71
C ASP A 234 9.37 -11.79 -9.90
N ARG A 235 10.39 -11.16 -9.30
CA ARG A 235 10.69 -9.74 -9.49
C ARG A 235 12.16 -9.54 -9.84
N HIS A 236 12.42 -8.69 -10.85
CA HIS A 236 13.75 -8.34 -11.32
C HIS A 236 13.82 -6.87 -11.67
N ASP A 237 14.73 -6.13 -11.04
CA ASP A 237 14.94 -4.70 -11.29
C ASP A 237 16.41 -4.44 -11.65
N VAL A 238 16.63 -3.46 -12.50
CA VAL A 238 17.94 -2.84 -12.73
C VAL A 238 17.84 -1.34 -12.55
N SER A 239 18.87 -0.73 -11.97
CA SER A 239 18.90 0.72 -11.77
C SER A 239 20.29 1.28 -12.00
N TYR A 240 20.34 2.53 -12.49
CA TYR A 240 21.56 3.31 -12.59
C TYR A 240 21.34 4.65 -11.93
N ALA A 241 22.25 5.03 -11.04
CA ALA A 241 22.26 6.33 -10.41
C ALA A 241 23.59 7.04 -10.65
N TRP A 242 23.52 8.35 -10.78
CA TRP A 242 24.65 9.25 -10.94
C TRP A 242 24.53 10.42 -9.99
N ARG A 243 25.64 10.80 -9.38
CA ARG A 243 25.73 12.02 -8.58
C ARG A 243 26.99 12.80 -8.90
N SER A 244 26.91 14.11 -8.88
CA SER A 244 28.07 15.02 -9.03
C SER A 244 27.78 16.36 -8.39
N GLY A 245 28.63 16.77 -7.46
CA GLY A 245 28.45 18.00 -6.73
C GLY A 245 27.08 18.04 -6.02
N SER A 246 26.23 18.99 -6.46
CA SER A 246 24.88 19.20 -5.92
C SER A 246 23.77 18.48 -6.69
N SER A 247 24.12 17.59 -7.64
CA SER A 247 23.15 16.89 -8.50
C SER A 247 23.17 15.40 -8.23
N GLU A 248 22.00 14.80 -8.19
CA GLU A 248 21.80 13.34 -8.19
C GLU A 248 20.67 12.98 -9.16
N ALA A 249 20.81 11.88 -9.87
CA ALA A 249 19.76 11.34 -10.72
C ALA A 249 19.79 9.80 -10.71
N MET A 250 18.64 9.19 -10.81
CA MET A 250 18.47 7.72 -10.88
C MET A 250 17.44 7.36 -11.94
N VAL A 251 17.67 6.26 -12.64
CA VAL A 251 16.69 5.60 -13.49
C VAL A 251 16.61 4.15 -13.10
N PHE A 252 15.43 3.55 -13.17
CA PHE A 252 15.25 2.12 -12.97
C PHE A 252 14.22 1.53 -13.93
N ALA A 253 14.37 0.24 -14.18
CA ALA A 253 13.42 -0.59 -14.88
C ALA A 253 13.24 -1.89 -14.10
N GLY A 254 12.00 -2.30 -13.89
CA GLY A 254 11.61 -3.50 -13.16
C GLY A 254 10.56 -4.31 -13.89
N ARG A 255 10.60 -5.62 -13.72
CA ARG A 255 9.60 -6.58 -14.16
C ARG A 255 9.13 -7.40 -12.97
N LEU A 256 7.82 -7.48 -12.79
CA LEU A 256 7.16 -8.33 -11.80
C LEU A 256 6.19 -9.26 -12.51
N ASP A 257 6.41 -10.56 -12.39
CA ASP A 257 5.57 -11.61 -12.93
C ASP A 257 4.97 -12.42 -11.76
N THR A 258 3.65 -12.48 -11.68
CA THR A 258 2.91 -13.32 -10.73
C THR A 258 2.10 -14.34 -11.53
N SER A 259 2.14 -15.62 -11.14
CA SER A 259 1.42 -16.67 -11.86
C SER A 259 0.74 -17.61 -10.87
N GLU A 260 -0.37 -18.22 -11.29
CA GLU A 260 -1.07 -19.29 -10.57
C GLU A 260 -1.19 -19.05 -9.05
N THR A 261 -1.69 -17.87 -8.69
CA THR A 261 -1.79 -17.43 -7.29
C THR A 261 -3.23 -17.39 -6.81
N GLY A 262 -3.47 -18.05 -5.67
CA GLY A 262 -4.81 -18.18 -5.09
C GLY A 262 -5.27 -16.93 -4.34
N THR A 263 -6.53 -16.56 -4.56
CA THR A 263 -7.23 -15.47 -3.84
C THR A 263 -8.57 -15.96 -3.31
N PRO A 264 -8.57 -16.80 -2.26
CA PRO A 264 -9.75 -17.55 -1.83
C PRO A 264 -10.92 -16.69 -1.37
N SER A 265 -10.69 -15.46 -0.95
CA SER A 265 -11.75 -14.52 -0.57
C SER A 265 -12.38 -13.78 -1.74
N LEU A 266 -11.83 -13.90 -2.94
CA LEU A 266 -12.31 -13.23 -4.14
C LEU A 266 -13.02 -14.19 -5.10
N PRO A 267 -13.83 -13.71 -6.04
CA PRO A 267 -14.60 -14.58 -6.94
C PRO A 267 -13.73 -15.36 -7.95
N MET A 268 -12.49 -14.94 -8.18
CA MET A 268 -11.56 -15.55 -9.14
C MET A 268 -10.18 -15.64 -8.52
N ASP A 269 -9.28 -16.42 -9.16
CA ASP A 269 -7.87 -16.53 -8.82
C ASP A 269 -6.99 -15.96 -9.93
N ILE A 270 -5.78 -15.55 -9.57
CA ILE A 270 -4.79 -14.99 -10.49
C ILE A 270 -4.20 -16.10 -11.35
N ARG A 271 -4.36 -16.00 -12.67
CA ARG A 271 -3.66 -16.82 -13.64
C ARG A 271 -2.29 -16.27 -13.94
N TYR A 272 -2.23 -14.97 -14.18
CA TYR A 272 -0.99 -14.19 -14.23
C TYR A 272 -1.27 -12.72 -13.98
N ILE A 273 -0.25 -12.04 -13.50
CA ILE A 273 -0.12 -10.57 -13.50
C ILE A 273 1.29 -10.29 -14.01
N ASP A 274 1.37 -9.72 -15.18
CA ASP A 274 2.61 -9.29 -15.82
C ASP A 274 2.70 -7.77 -15.68
N THR A 275 3.76 -7.28 -15.03
CA THR A 275 3.92 -5.85 -14.76
C THR A 275 5.30 -5.36 -15.17
N ASP A 276 5.34 -4.33 -15.97
CA ASP A 276 6.53 -3.53 -16.25
C ASP A 276 6.49 -2.23 -15.45
N LEU A 277 7.62 -1.90 -14.81
CA LEU A 277 7.80 -0.72 -13.95
C LEU A 277 9.01 0.08 -14.42
N TYR A 278 8.85 1.38 -14.59
CA TYR A 278 9.92 2.29 -14.94
C TYR A 278 9.87 3.54 -14.08
N GLY A 279 11.02 4.03 -13.65
CA GLY A 279 11.09 5.25 -12.87
C GLY A 279 12.34 6.05 -13.13
N VAL A 280 12.23 7.34 -12.94
CA VAL A 280 13.32 8.31 -12.95
C VAL A 280 13.14 9.28 -11.80
N SER A 281 14.22 9.58 -11.09
CA SER A 281 14.26 10.64 -10.09
C SER A 281 15.50 11.50 -10.31
N ALA A 282 15.39 12.80 -10.01
CA ALA A 282 16.49 13.74 -10.07
C ALA A 282 16.37 14.81 -8.99
N SER A 283 17.49 15.16 -8.38
CA SER A 283 17.59 16.30 -7.48
C SER A 283 18.77 17.20 -7.88
N HIS A 284 18.60 18.50 -7.73
CA HIS A 284 19.66 19.48 -8.01
C HIS A 284 19.57 20.67 -7.07
N ARG A 285 20.69 21.05 -6.44
CA ARG A 285 20.76 22.21 -5.57
C ARG A 285 21.43 23.38 -6.29
N ILE A 286 20.70 24.50 -6.36
CA ILE A 286 21.19 25.79 -6.91
C ILE A 286 21.26 26.79 -5.77
N GLY A 287 22.46 27.05 -5.26
CA GLY A 287 22.63 27.85 -4.05
C GLY A 287 21.95 27.16 -2.85
N THR A 288 20.90 27.78 -2.30
CA THR A 288 20.09 27.21 -1.19
C THR A 288 18.85 26.49 -1.64
N VAL A 289 18.47 26.60 -2.92
CA VAL A 289 17.26 25.97 -3.47
C VAL A 289 17.54 24.53 -3.87
N THR A 290 16.72 23.57 -3.43
CA THR A 290 16.74 22.21 -3.93
C THR A 290 15.55 22.00 -4.87
N LEU A 291 15.84 21.55 -6.10
CA LEU A 291 14.85 21.15 -7.07
C LEU A 291 14.78 19.63 -7.10
N GLU A 292 13.55 19.08 -7.13
CA GLU A 292 13.29 17.64 -7.14
C GLU A 292 12.33 17.33 -8.30
N ALA A 293 12.59 16.24 -9.03
CA ALA A 293 11.74 15.79 -10.11
C ALA A 293 11.69 14.26 -10.10
N GLU A 294 10.49 13.70 -10.23
CA GLU A 294 10.26 12.28 -10.31
C GLU A 294 9.26 11.99 -11.43
N ALA A 295 9.41 10.84 -12.09
CA ALA A 295 8.40 10.30 -12.98
C ALA A 295 8.45 8.77 -12.95
N GLY A 296 7.28 8.16 -13.06
CA GLY A 296 7.12 6.72 -13.08
C GLY A 296 6.06 6.28 -14.09
N TYR A 297 6.22 5.06 -14.57
CA TYR A 297 5.26 4.40 -15.44
C TYR A 297 5.13 2.94 -15.06
N ASN A 298 3.90 2.42 -15.02
CA ASN A 298 3.66 1.00 -14.94
C ASN A 298 2.60 0.56 -15.96
N ASP A 299 2.81 -0.64 -16.52
CA ASP A 299 1.88 -1.34 -17.42
C ASP A 299 1.60 -2.71 -16.84
N VAL A 300 0.33 -3.05 -16.65
CA VAL A 300 -0.14 -4.28 -16.02
C VAL A 300 -1.08 -5.01 -16.95
N ASP A 301 -0.76 -6.26 -17.25
CA ASP A 301 -1.63 -7.23 -17.92
C ASP A 301 -2.01 -8.32 -16.92
N HIS A 302 -3.29 -8.44 -16.59
CA HIS A 302 -3.78 -9.33 -15.54
C HIS A 302 -4.92 -10.22 -16.04
N LEU A 303 -4.70 -11.54 -15.96
CA LEU A 303 -5.72 -12.54 -16.25
C LEU A 303 -6.11 -13.30 -14.98
N MET A 304 -7.39 -13.40 -14.72
CA MET A 304 -7.98 -14.16 -13.62
C MET A 304 -9.11 -15.08 -14.09
N ASP A 305 -9.35 -16.18 -13.39
CA ASP A 305 -10.46 -17.07 -13.64
C ASP A 305 -11.00 -17.74 -12.36
N ASN A 306 -12.19 -18.36 -12.49
CA ASN A 306 -12.87 -19.03 -11.38
C ASN A 306 -12.87 -20.58 -11.50
N TYR A 307 -11.96 -21.16 -12.30
CA TYR A 307 -12.02 -22.57 -12.62
C TYR A 307 -10.66 -23.30 -12.69
N SER A 308 -9.54 -22.61 -12.75
CA SER A 308 -8.24 -23.25 -12.93
C SER A 308 -7.58 -23.69 -11.63
N LEU A 309 -7.68 -22.89 -10.57
CA LEU A 309 -7.02 -23.14 -9.29
C LEU A 309 -7.98 -23.63 -8.21
N ARG A 310 -9.28 -23.47 -8.39
CA ARG A 310 -10.35 -23.92 -7.48
C ARG A 310 -11.25 -24.95 -8.13
N ALA A 311 -12.13 -25.61 -7.37
CA ALA A 311 -13.14 -26.49 -7.93
C ALA A 311 -13.97 -25.75 -8.99
N ALA A 312 -13.85 -26.20 -10.23
CA ALA A 312 -14.47 -25.54 -11.37
C ALA A 312 -15.99 -25.59 -11.30
N PRO A 313 -16.70 -24.47 -11.47
CA PRO A 313 -18.15 -24.49 -11.63
C PRO A 313 -18.53 -25.14 -12.98
N PRO A 314 -19.82 -25.47 -13.20
CA PRO A 314 -20.28 -25.97 -14.50
C PRO A 314 -19.81 -25.07 -15.67
N PRO A 315 -19.55 -25.62 -16.87
CA PRO A 315 -18.99 -24.87 -18.00
C PRO A 315 -19.71 -23.57 -18.34
N ALA A 316 -21.03 -23.52 -18.18
CA ALA A 316 -21.83 -22.32 -18.40
C ALA A 316 -21.55 -21.19 -17.39
N ALA A 317 -21.02 -21.51 -16.20
CA ALA A 317 -20.71 -20.58 -15.12
C ALA A 317 -19.20 -20.27 -15.02
N GLN A 318 -18.34 -20.87 -15.87
CA GLN A 318 -16.93 -20.54 -15.91
C GLN A 318 -16.73 -19.13 -16.48
N ARG A 319 -15.89 -18.37 -15.81
CA ARG A 319 -15.57 -16.99 -16.18
C ARG A 319 -14.07 -16.76 -16.18
N ARG A 320 -13.62 -15.99 -17.13
CA ARG A 320 -12.28 -15.46 -17.22
C ARG A 320 -12.39 -13.95 -17.38
N ASN A 321 -11.70 -13.21 -16.54
CA ASN A 321 -11.60 -11.76 -16.63
C ASN A 321 -10.17 -11.39 -17.05
N HIS A 322 -10.05 -10.65 -18.14
CA HIS A 322 -8.80 -10.08 -18.61
C HIS A 322 -8.85 -8.57 -18.37
N THR A 323 -7.88 -8.04 -17.67
CA THR A 323 -7.81 -6.64 -17.30
C THR A 323 -6.45 -6.07 -17.65
N THR A 324 -6.42 -4.81 -18.04
CA THR A 324 -5.19 -4.06 -18.22
C THR A 324 -5.25 -2.75 -17.46
N GLY A 325 -4.11 -2.32 -16.93
CA GLY A 325 -3.95 -1.06 -16.24
C GLY A 325 -2.66 -0.38 -16.66
N ARG A 326 -2.70 0.93 -16.93
CA ARG A 326 -1.50 1.73 -17.21
C ARG A 326 -1.51 2.97 -16.35
N GLY A 327 -0.41 3.22 -15.63
CA GLY A 327 -0.22 4.36 -14.78
C GLY A 327 1.00 5.18 -15.17
N THR A 328 0.85 6.51 -15.20
CA THR A 328 1.97 7.44 -15.23
C THR A 328 1.87 8.34 -14.03
N SER A 329 2.92 8.44 -13.22
CA SER A 329 3.04 9.41 -12.13
C SER A 329 4.17 10.38 -12.41
N PHE A 330 4.06 11.62 -11.94
CA PHE A 330 5.12 12.62 -12.01
C PHE A 330 5.03 13.57 -10.84
N SER A 331 6.18 14.11 -10.41
CA SER A 331 6.27 15.23 -9.48
C SER A 331 7.40 16.18 -9.90
N LEU A 332 7.20 17.45 -9.63
CA LEU A 332 8.21 18.51 -9.80
C LEU A 332 8.08 19.48 -8.64
N GLY A 333 9.08 19.54 -7.78
CA GLY A 333 9.09 20.32 -6.57
C GLY A 333 10.33 21.21 -6.41
N ALA A 334 10.20 22.21 -5.56
CA ALA A 334 11.28 23.04 -5.12
C ALA A 334 11.20 23.29 -3.61
N ARG A 335 12.33 23.24 -2.91
CA ARG A 335 12.47 23.57 -1.49
C ARG A 335 13.38 24.79 -1.34
N LEU A 336 12.88 25.82 -0.67
CA LEU A 336 13.57 27.07 -0.41
C LEU A 336 13.74 27.27 1.09
N PRO A 337 14.95 27.23 1.66
CA PRO A 337 15.21 27.78 2.98
C PRO A 337 15.22 29.32 2.89
N VAL A 338 14.32 29.98 3.62
CA VAL A 338 14.19 31.47 3.65
C VAL A 338 14.18 31.92 5.10
N ALA A 339 15.21 32.70 5.50
CA ALA A 339 15.31 33.34 6.82
C ALA A 339 15.04 32.40 8.03
N GLY A 340 15.52 31.15 7.98
CA GLY A 340 15.32 30.16 9.04
C GLY A 340 14.00 29.38 8.96
N THR A 341 13.28 29.52 7.86
CA THR A 341 12.09 28.75 7.52
C THR A 341 12.33 27.96 6.23
N GLU A 342 11.52 26.95 5.95
CA GLU A 342 11.52 26.21 4.68
C GLU A 342 10.17 26.37 3.98
N LEU A 343 10.21 26.73 2.70
CA LEU A 343 9.06 26.75 1.82
C LEU A 343 9.24 25.67 0.75
N ALA A 344 8.31 24.71 0.69
CA ALA A 344 8.23 23.73 -0.38
C ALA A 344 7.03 24.04 -1.26
N PHE A 345 7.16 23.90 -2.58
CA PHE A 345 6.06 24.00 -3.51
C PHE A 345 6.31 23.16 -4.75
N GLY A 346 5.24 22.73 -5.40
CA GLY A 346 5.37 21.89 -6.57
C GLY A 346 4.05 21.57 -7.24
N ILE A 347 4.21 20.77 -8.29
CA ILE A 347 3.11 20.14 -9.03
C ILE A 347 3.37 18.64 -9.12
N ASP A 348 2.34 17.87 -9.10
CA ASP A 348 2.41 16.43 -9.31
C ASP A 348 1.15 15.92 -10.02
N GLY A 349 1.16 14.66 -10.44
CA GLY A 349 -0.01 14.07 -11.03
C GLY A 349 0.12 12.57 -11.22
N ARG A 350 -1.05 11.95 -11.45
CA ARG A 350 -1.19 10.54 -11.79
C ARG A 350 -2.24 10.40 -12.88
N LEU A 351 -1.83 9.81 -14.00
CA LEU A 351 -2.68 9.53 -15.15
C LEU A 351 -2.85 8.00 -15.22
N ALA A 352 -4.07 7.51 -15.19
CA ALA A 352 -4.37 6.09 -15.13
C ALA A 352 -5.45 5.69 -16.14
N THR A 353 -5.23 4.53 -16.79
CA THR A 353 -6.23 3.91 -17.67
C THR A 353 -6.50 2.47 -17.24
N HIS A 354 -7.77 2.03 -17.35
CA HIS A 354 -8.17 0.67 -17.00
C HIS A 354 -9.16 0.09 -18.01
N ASP A 355 -8.95 -1.19 -18.34
CA ASP A 355 -9.90 -2.00 -19.12
C ASP A 355 -10.17 -3.32 -18.43
N ALA A 356 -11.38 -3.86 -18.54
CA ALA A 356 -11.74 -5.17 -18.01
C ALA A 356 -12.81 -5.86 -18.85
N VAL A 357 -12.53 -7.09 -19.29
CA VAL A 357 -13.41 -7.88 -20.12
C VAL A 357 -13.64 -9.27 -19.54
N ILE A 358 -14.90 -9.64 -19.29
CA ILE A 358 -15.27 -10.96 -18.78
C ILE A 358 -15.74 -11.83 -19.94
N THR A 359 -15.17 -13.03 -20.05
CA THR A 359 -15.47 -14.00 -21.09
C THR A 359 -15.79 -15.39 -20.49
N ASN A 360 -16.36 -16.30 -21.30
CA ASN A 360 -16.54 -17.70 -20.92
C ASN A 360 -15.69 -18.58 -21.88
N PRO A 361 -14.77 -19.43 -21.40
CA PRO A 361 -13.93 -20.26 -22.27
C PRO A 361 -14.70 -21.29 -23.06
N ASN A 362 -15.93 -21.66 -22.62
CA ASN A 362 -16.79 -22.66 -23.27
C ASN A 362 -17.89 -22.03 -24.16
N ASN A 363 -18.00 -20.69 -24.20
CA ASN A 363 -18.97 -19.97 -25.02
C ASN A 363 -18.35 -18.69 -25.59
N ALA A 364 -17.82 -18.75 -26.79
CA ALA A 364 -17.19 -17.63 -27.47
C ALA A 364 -18.12 -16.43 -27.72
N ALA A 365 -19.46 -16.63 -27.68
CA ALA A 365 -20.42 -15.53 -27.80
C ALA A 365 -20.59 -14.75 -26.48
N PHE A 366 -20.21 -15.33 -25.33
CA PHE A 366 -20.33 -14.66 -24.04
C PHE A 366 -19.20 -13.67 -23.83
N ARG A 367 -19.56 -12.39 -23.70
CA ARG A 367 -18.65 -11.28 -23.42
C ARG A 367 -19.38 -10.23 -22.60
N ILE A 368 -18.72 -9.68 -21.62
CA ILE A 368 -19.13 -8.48 -20.87
C ILE A 368 -17.94 -7.53 -20.87
N ASP A 369 -18.10 -6.38 -21.48
CA ASP A 369 -17.17 -5.26 -21.39
C ASP A 369 -17.48 -4.54 -20.07
N ASN A 370 -16.72 -4.90 -19.00
CA ASN A 370 -17.00 -4.45 -17.65
C ASN A 370 -16.53 -3.01 -17.41
N PHE A 371 -15.31 -2.72 -17.85
CA PHE A 371 -14.72 -1.38 -17.90
C PHE A 371 -14.07 -1.20 -19.26
N VAL A 372 -14.28 -0.07 -19.91
CA VAL A 372 -13.81 0.22 -21.27
C VAL A 372 -13.21 1.62 -21.30
N ASP A 373 -11.95 1.71 -21.70
CA ASP A 373 -11.23 2.97 -21.86
C ASP A 373 -11.46 3.91 -20.65
N VAL A 374 -11.43 3.36 -19.42
CA VAL A 374 -11.62 4.16 -18.21
C VAL A 374 -10.37 4.98 -17.95
N GLU A 375 -10.52 6.28 -17.90
CA GLU A 375 -9.45 7.23 -17.58
C GLU A 375 -9.69 7.87 -16.20
N ARG A 376 -8.63 8.05 -15.41
CA ARG A 376 -8.61 8.82 -14.16
C ARG A 376 -7.32 9.62 -14.08
N ASP A 377 -7.42 10.89 -14.37
CA ASP A 377 -6.31 11.83 -14.42
C ASP A 377 -6.38 12.80 -13.26
N LEU A 378 -5.38 12.73 -12.37
CA LEU A 378 -5.21 13.65 -11.25
C LEU A 378 -4.00 14.54 -11.53
N VAL A 379 -4.18 15.85 -11.35
CA VAL A 379 -3.09 16.83 -11.34
C VAL A 379 -3.28 17.76 -10.16
N GLY A 380 -2.20 18.00 -9.40
CA GLY A 380 -2.21 18.86 -8.22
C GLY A 380 -1.10 19.89 -8.20
N ALA A 381 -1.32 20.94 -7.43
CA ALA A 381 -0.30 21.94 -7.08
C ALA A 381 -0.37 22.19 -5.58
N TYR A 382 0.79 22.31 -4.94
CA TYR A 382 0.90 22.49 -3.51
C TYR A 382 1.91 23.56 -3.11
N ALA A 383 1.71 24.11 -1.91
CA ALA A 383 2.68 24.92 -1.18
C ALA A 383 2.64 24.54 0.31
N GLU A 384 3.80 24.33 0.90
CA GLU A 384 3.98 23.97 2.30
C GLU A 384 5.04 24.88 2.92
N TRP A 385 4.75 25.42 4.06
CA TRP A 385 5.62 26.31 4.79
C TRP A 385 5.89 25.77 6.20
N GLN A 386 7.18 25.60 6.51
CA GLN A 386 7.65 25.14 7.82
C GLN A 386 8.52 26.22 8.46
N TRP A 387 8.27 26.52 9.76
CA TRP A 387 9.08 27.53 10.49
C TRP A 387 9.15 27.20 11.97
N ALA A 388 10.27 27.62 12.58
CA ALA A 388 10.44 27.57 14.02
C ALA A 388 10.14 28.94 14.65
N ALA A 389 9.38 28.97 15.76
CA ALA A 389 9.09 30.18 16.54
C ALA A 389 9.14 29.87 18.04
N GLY A 390 10.12 30.43 18.73
CA GLY A 390 10.38 30.14 20.15
C GLY A 390 10.80 28.69 20.37
N ALA A 391 10.06 27.96 21.20
CA ALA A 391 10.24 26.51 21.44
C ALA A 391 9.30 25.65 20.57
N GLY A 392 8.63 26.23 19.59
CA GLY A 392 7.67 25.55 18.73
C GLY A 392 8.08 25.54 17.26
N GLU A 393 7.70 24.50 16.60
CA GLU A 393 7.82 24.30 15.16
C GLU A 393 6.42 24.25 14.56
N TRP A 394 6.23 24.88 13.43
CA TRP A 394 4.95 25.05 12.76
C TRP A 394 5.04 24.56 11.33
N GLU A 395 3.97 24.02 10.85
CA GLU A 395 3.75 23.67 9.45
C GLU A 395 2.39 24.15 8.99
N LEU A 396 2.33 24.66 7.76
CA LEU A 396 1.09 25.01 7.08
C LEU A 396 1.20 24.58 5.62
N GLY A 397 0.27 23.75 5.17
CA GLY A 397 0.21 23.27 3.80
C GLY A 397 -1.14 23.56 3.16
N VAL A 398 -1.12 23.95 1.88
CA VAL A 398 -2.30 24.11 1.03
C VAL A 398 -2.06 23.40 -0.29
N ARG A 399 -3.06 22.68 -0.78
CA ARG A 399 -3.02 21.97 -2.04
C ARG A 399 -4.34 22.15 -2.80
N TYR A 400 -4.26 22.23 -4.12
CA TYR A 400 -5.39 22.13 -5.03
C TYR A 400 -5.18 20.96 -5.99
N ASN A 401 -6.18 20.07 -6.07
CA ASN A 401 -6.20 18.96 -7.01
C ASN A 401 -7.36 19.12 -7.98
N THR A 402 -7.12 18.77 -9.23
CA THR A 402 -8.17 18.48 -10.19
C THR A 402 -8.10 17.01 -10.57
N VAL A 403 -9.26 16.34 -10.62
CA VAL A 403 -9.38 14.95 -11.03
C VAL A 403 -10.40 14.90 -12.15
N SER A 404 -9.97 14.50 -13.35
CA SER A 404 -10.85 14.28 -14.51
C SER A 404 -11.02 12.78 -14.71
N MET A 405 -12.25 12.34 -14.96
CA MET A 405 -12.59 10.94 -15.16
C MET A 405 -13.51 10.76 -16.36
N ASP A 406 -13.28 9.70 -17.13
CA ASP A 406 -14.12 9.32 -18.26
C ASP A 406 -14.16 7.79 -18.42
N ALA A 407 -15.18 7.29 -19.16
CA ALA A 407 -15.32 5.88 -19.49
C ALA A 407 -15.99 5.72 -20.86
N GLY A 408 -15.53 4.70 -21.60
CA GLY A 408 -16.08 4.32 -22.89
C GLY A 408 -17.45 3.61 -22.80
N ASP A 409 -18.03 3.29 -23.96
CA ASP A 409 -19.28 2.54 -24.04
C ASP A 409 -19.09 1.07 -23.64
N VAL A 410 -19.98 0.58 -22.80
CA VAL A 410 -20.01 -0.81 -22.33
C VAL A 410 -20.98 -1.67 -23.12
N SER A 411 -20.75 -2.98 -23.14
CA SER A 411 -21.63 -3.93 -23.82
C SER A 411 -21.64 -5.30 -23.14
N ALA A 412 -22.66 -6.09 -23.43
CA ALA A 412 -22.70 -7.49 -23.09
C ALA A 412 -23.34 -8.32 -24.20
N SER A 413 -22.85 -9.55 -24.40
CA SER A 413 -23.36 -10.48 -25.40
C SER A 413 -23.35 -11.92 -24.90
N GLY A 414 -24.07 -12.83 -25.63
CA GLY A 414 -24.12 -14.25 -25.29
C GLY A 414 -24.88 -14.60 -24.00
N LEU A 415 -25.63 -13.66 -23.45
CA LEU A 415 -26.55 -13.85 -22.34
C LEU A 415 -27.85 -14.46 -22.83
N MET A 416 -28.54 -15.22 -21.97
CA MET A 416 -29.78 -15.90 -22.32
C MET A 416 -30.92 -15.56 -21.36
N GLY A 417 -32.18 -15.80 -21.82
CA GLY A 417 -33.38 -15.63 -20.99
C GLY A 417 -33.62 -14.17 -20.60
N MET A 418 -34.09 -13.96 -19.39
CA MET A 418 -34.40 -12.63 -18.85
C MET A 418 -33.16 -11.78 -18.57
N MET A 419 -31.99 -12.40 -18.46
CA MET A 419 -30.73 -11.67 -18.22
C MET A 419 -30.34 -10.79 -19.42
N ALA A 420 -30.54 -11.26 -20.65
CA ALA A 420 -30.12 -10.50 -21.84
C ALA A 420 -30.78 -9.12 -21.95
N PRO A 421 -32.13 -8.97 -21.90
CA PRO A 421 -32.75 -7.65 -21.95
C PRO A 421 -32.44 -6.78 -20.74
N ALA A 422 -32.36 -7.38 -19.54
CA ALA A 422 -32.07 -6.61 -18.33
C ALA A 422 -30.64 -6.03 -18.31
N VAL A 423 -29.66 -6.83 -18.72
CA VAL A 423 -28.28 -6.36 -18.84
C VAL A 423 -28.15 -5.35 -19.98
N GLY A 424 -28.86 -5.56 -21.11
CA GLY A 424 -28.92 -4.58 -22.19
C GLY A 424 -29.48 -3.23 -21.73
N GLU A 425 -30.56 -3.22 -20.93
CA GLU A 425 -31.13 -2.00 -20.37
C GLU A 425 -30.11 -1.25 -19.48
N LEU A 426 -29.34 -1.95 -18.61
CA LEU A 426 -28.30 -1.32 -17.80
C LEU A 426 -27.18 -0.71 -18.67
N ALA A 427 -26.74 -1.45 -19.70
CA ALA A 427 -25.73 -0.96 -20.63
C ALA A 427 -26.21 0.29 -21.40
N ASP A 428 -27.45 0.26 -21.94
CA ASP A 428 -28.03 1.38 -22.67
C ASP A 428 -28.14 2.62 -21.78
N ARG A 429 -28.56 2.47 -20.52
CA ARG A 429 -28.65 3.58 -19.56
C ARG A 429 -27.27 4.13 -19.21
N PHE A 430 -26.27 3.27 -18.98
CA PHE A 430 -24.91 3.68 -18.72
C PHE A 430 -24.30 4.44 -19.90
N ASN A 431 -24.47 3.91 -21.13
CA ASN A 431 -23.97 4.52 -22.37
C ASN A 431 -24.65 5.86 -22.68
N ALA A 432 -25.94 6.04 -22.30
CA ALA A 432 -26.66 7.29 -22.46
C ALA A 432 -26.35 8.35 -21.40
N ALA A 433 -25.68 7.99 -20.30
CA ALA A 433 -25.34 8.90 -19.21
C ALA A 433 -24.09 9.75 -19.53
N GLY A 434 -24.00 10.94 -18.95
CA GLY A 434 -22.76 11.72 -18.96
C GLY A 434 -21.72 11.07 -18.04
N ARG A 435 -20.63 10.58 -18.61
CA ARG A 435 -19.58 9.84 -17.88
C ARG A 435 -18.30 10.62 -17.69
N SER A 436 -18.15 11.74 -18.39
CA SER A 436 -17.04 12.66 -18.18
C SER A 436 -17.33 13.52 -16.96
N LEU A 437 -16.53 13.36 -15.91
CA LEU A 437 -16.71 13.98 -14.60
C LEU A 437 -15.41 14.66 -14.14
N ASP A 438 -15.57 15.84 -13.53
CA ASP A 438 -14.45 16.63 -13.02
C ASP A 438 -14.68 16.96 -11.54
N PHE A 439 -13.61 16.80 -10.73
CA PHE A 439 -13.60 17.12 -9.30
C PHE A 439 -12.49 18.14 -9.01
N GLY A 440 -12.84 19.26 -8.38
CA GLY A 440 -11.90 20.27 -7.92
C GLY A 440 -11.81 20.26 -6.39
N ASN A 441 -10.66 19.93 -5.83
CA ASN A 441 -10.47 19.66 -4.41
C ASN A 441 -9.41 20.58 -3.80
N VAL A 442 -9.69 21.12 -2.60
CA VAL A 442 -8.73 21.90 -1.81
C VAL A 442 -8.45 21.17 -0.52
N ASP A 443 -7.17 20.94 -0.25
CA ASP A 443 -6.66 20.36 0.98
C ASP A 443 -5.89 21.40 1.78
N VAL A 444 -6.03 21.36 3.10
CA VAL A 444 -5.33 22.25 4.03
C VAL A 444 -4.85 21.44 5.22
N VAL A 445 -3.57 21.59 5.59
CA VAL A 445 -2.97 20.91 6.74
C VAL A 445 -2.22 21.95 7.58
N ALA A 446 -2.34 21.86 8.90
CA ALA A 446 -1.54 22.65 9.82
C ALA A 446 -1.03 21.76 10.95
N GLY A 447 0.25 21.88 11.26
CA GLY A 447 0.94 21.14 12.32
C GLY A 447 1.61 22.10 13.31
N TYR A 448 1.66 21.69 14.56
CA TYR A 448 2.41 22.36 15.62
C TYR A 448 3.10 21.34 16.52
N ARG A 449 4.40 21.44 16.65
CA ARG A 449 5.22 20.70 17.59
C ARG A 449 5.89 21.64 18.57
N ARG A 450 5.84 21.32 19.87
CA ARG A 450 6.47 22.12 20.91
C ARG A 450 7.29 21.24 21.84
N ASP A 451 8.56 21.56 21.97
CA ASP A 451 9.40 21.02 23.03
C ASP A 451 8.98 21.66 24.37
N LEU A 452 8.56 20.78 25.30
CA LEU A 452 8.16 21.14 26.66
C LEU A 452 9.33 21.00 27.66
N GLY A 453 10.50 20.61 27.21
CA GLY A 453 11.67 20.30 28.01
C GLY A 453 11.64 18.88 28.60
N THR A 454 12.75 18.44 29.21
CA THR A 454 12.91 17.12 29.84
C THR A 454 12.62 15.92 28.90
N GLY A 455 12.82 16.12 27.59
CA GLY A 455 12.58 15.08 26.57
C GLY A 455 11.09 14.86 26.24
N VAL A 456 10.23 15.83 26.53
CA VAL A 456 8.82 15.77 26.17
C VAL A 456 8.53 16.80 25.09
N ALA A 457 7.91 16.37 23.99
CA ALA A 457 7.33 17.26 22.99
C ALA A 457 5.82 17.00 22.81
N ALA A 458 5.04 18.06 22.66
CA ALA A 458 3.62 17.97 22.32
C ALA A 458 3.46 18.18 20.81
N VAL A 459 2.54 17.44 20.19
CA VAL A 459 2.18 17.53 18.77
C VAL A 459 0.69 17.75 18.65
N VAL A 460 0.30 18.69 17.79
CA VAL A 460 -1.10 18.93 17.40
C VAL A 460 -1.13 19.11 15.89
N GLU A 461 -1.98 18.38 15.21
CA GLU A 461 -2.20 18.49 13.77
C GLU A 461 -3.68 18.64 13.48
N ILE A 462 -3.99 19.45 12.50
CA ILE A 462 -5.35 19.60 11.96
C ILE A 462 -5.26 19.55 10.44
N GLY A 463 -6.23 18.91 9.80
CA GLY A 463 -6.26 18.85 8.36
C GLY A 463 -7.65 18.63 7.79
N SER A 464 -7.84 19.16 6.59
CA SER A 464 -8.95 18.86 5.70
C SER A 464 -8.35 18.26 4.43
N ARG A 465 -8.61 16.97 4.19
CA ARG A 465 -8.10 16.22 3.03
C ARG A 465 -9.27 15.63 2.24
N THR A 466 -9.10 15.54 0.93
CA THR A 466 -10.15 15.11 0.02
C THR A 466 -9.73 13.88 -0.77
N ARG A 467 -10.73 13.14 -1.27
CA ARG A 467 -10.54 12.04 -2.22
C ARG A 467 -11.69 12.06 -3.25
N ALA A 468 -11.37 12.15 -4.53
CA ALA A 468 -12.35 11.89 -5.58
C ALA A 468 -12.71 10.40 -5.63
N PRO A 469 -13.91 10.03 -6.11
CA PRO A 469 -14.30 8.63 -6.26
C PRO A 469 -13.30 7.81 -7.07
N SER A 470 -13.24 6.51 -6.82
CA SER A 470 -12.52 5.57 -7.67
C SER A 470 -13.33 5.21 -8.92
N TYR A 471 -12.69 4.60 -9.91
CA TYR A 471 -13.37 4.21 -11.14
C TYR A 471 -14.43 3.11 -10.91
N GLN A 472 -14.20 2.21 -9.96
CA GLN A 472 -15.18 1.20 -9.58
C GLN A 472 -16.42 1.82 -8.95
N GLU A 473 -16.22 2.82 -8.08
CA GLU A 473 -17.30 3.53 -7.39
C GLU A 473 -18.19 4.29 -8.37
N LEU A 474 -17.62 4.81 -9.47
CA LEU A 474 -18.39 5.53 -10.51
C LEU A 474 -18.95 4.61 -11.59
N TYR A 475 -18.10 3.76 -12.20
CA TYR A 475 -18.38 3.16 -13.51
C TYR A 475 -18.78 1.68 -13.49
N LEU A 476 -18.98 1.07 -12.33
CA LEU A 476 -19.47 -0.31 -12.24
C LEU A 476 -20.95 -0.37 -12.66
N TRP A 477 -21.19 -0.58 -13.94
CA TRP A 477 -22.52 -0.49 -14.53
C TRP A 477 -23.41 -1.74 -14.34
N LEU A 478 -22.79 -2.90 -14.11
CA LEU A 478 -23.46 -4.18 -13.91
C LEU A 478 -23.26 -4.63 -12.45
N PRO A 479 -24.29 -5.23 -11.78
CA PRO A 479 -24.13 -5.72 -10.41
C PRO A 479 -23.07 -6.83 -10.33
N LEU A 480 -21.84 -6.46 -10.03
CA LEU A 480 -20.69 -7.35 -9.91
C LEU A 480 -19.98 -7.11 -8.58
N GLN A 481 -18.95 -7.91 -8.33
CA GLN A 481 -18.10 -7.80 -7.15
C GLN A 481 -16.76 -7.14 -7.49
N ALA A 482 -16.75 -6.23 -8.45
CA ALA A 482 -15.60 -5.42 -8.87
C ALA A 482 -15.51 -4.16 -7.96
N THR A 483 -15.08 -4.34 -6.71
CA THR A 483 -15.30 -3.39 -5.61
C THR A 483 -14.01 -2.89 -4.94
N GLY A 484 -12.87 -2.90 -5.63
CA GLY A 484 -11.59 -2.49 -5.02
C GLY A 484 -11.14 -3.40 -3.87
N GLY A 485 -11.62 -4.66 -3.85
CA GLY A 485 -11.19 -5.65 -2.85
C GLY A 485 -11.98 -5.65 -1.54
N LEU A 486 -13.19 -5.10 -1.49
CA LEU A 486 -14.06 -5.16 -0.30
C LEU A 486 -14.31 -6.60 0.17
N ALA A 487 -14.45 -7.55 -0.77
CA ALA A 487 -14.58 -9.00 -0.49
C ALA A 487 -15.71 -9.37 0.50
N ASP A 488 -16.75 -8.54 0.58
CA ASP A 488 -17.93 -8.78 1.43
C ASP A 488 -18.94 -9.77 0.81
N GLY A 489 -18.70 -10.21 -0.42
CA GLY A 489 -19.59 -11.12 -1.13
C GLY A 489 -20.82 -10.48 -1.73
N ARG A 490 -21.01 -9.18 -1.57
CA ARG A 490 -22.11 -8.43 -2.15
C ARG A 490 -21.80 -8.02 -3.58
N THR A 491 -22.82 -7.81 -4.37
CA THR A 491 -22.72 -7.19 -5.71
C THR A 491 -23.04 -5.71 -5.61
N TYR A 492 -22.33 -4.91 -6.39
CA TYR A 492 -22.44 -3.46 -6.35
C TYR A 492 -22.73 -2.91 -7.74
N ILE A 493 -23.37 -1.76 -7.79
CA ILE A 493 -23.39 -0.86 -8.96
C ILE A 493 -22.73 0.47 -8.59
N GLY A 494 -22.10 1.09 -9.56
CA GLY A 494 -21.52 2.42 -9.47
C GLY A 494 -22.56 3.52 -9.40
N ASN A 495 -22.09 4.73 -9.15
CA ASN A 495 -22.94 5.91 -9.11
C ASN A 495 -22.19 7.13 -9.69
N LEU A 496 -22.65 7.62 -10.83
CA LEU A 496 -22.07 8.78 -11.51
C LEU A 496 -22.37 10.12 -10.82
N GLN A 497 -23.14 10.11 -9.71
CA GLN A 497 -23.52 11.30 -8.95
C GLN A 497 -22.80 11.38 -7.62
N LEU A 498 -21.70 10.65 -7.44
CA LEU A 498 -20.90 10.72 -6.21
C LEU A 498 -20.16 12.06 -6.12
N ASP A 499 -20.19 12.62 -4.92
CA ASP A 499 -19.33 13.72 -4.53
C ASP A 499 -17.98 13.20 -3.99
N ALA A 500 -16.96 14.06 -4.00
CA ALA A 500 -15.66 13.74 -3.40
C ALA A 500 -15.76 13.68 -1.88
N GLU A 501 -15.13 12.67 -1.26
CA GLU A 501 -15.02 12.57 0.19
C GLU A 501 -14.19 13.74 0.76
N ARG A 502 -14.62 14.28 1.90
CA ARG A 502 -13.88 15.29 2.66
C ARG A 502 -13.65 14.84 4.09
N SER A 503 -12.41 14.59 4.43
CA SER A 503 -11.95 14.18 5.75
C SER A 503 -11.42 15.39 6.52
N ASN A 504 -12.07 15.75 7.62
CA ASN A 504 -11.63 16.77 8.57
C ASN A 504 -11.11 16.05 9.83
N GLU A 505 -9.83 16.21 10.13
CA GLU A 505 -9.15 15.46 11.19
C GLU A 505 -8.42 16.40 12.16
N VAL A 506 -8.39 16.01 13.43
CA VAL A 506 -7.53 16.56 14.46
C VAL A 506 -6.76 15.44 15.14
N ASN A 507 -5.43 15.61 15.27
CA ASN A 507 -4.54 14.74 16.01
C ASN A 507 -3.91 15.49 17.17
N VAL A 508 -3.81 14.82 18.33
CA VAL A 508 -3.08 15.33 19.50
C VAL A 508 -2.18 14.23 20.03
N GLY A 509 -0.92 14.53 20.24
CA GLY A 509 0.05 13.55 20.68
C GLY A 509 1.13 14.13 21.58
N LEU A 510 1.87 13.20 22.17
CA LEU A 510 3.07 13.47 22.95
C LEU A 510 4.20 12.56 22.49
N ASP A 511 5.42 13.07 22.47
CA ASP A 511 6.64 12.27 22.37
C ASP A 511 7.41 12.44 23.67
N TRP A 512 7.56 11.37 24.41
CA TRP A 512 8.30 11.35 25.66
C TRP A 512 9.52 10.45 25.55
N ASN A 513 10.70 11.08 25.53
CA ASN A 513 12.00 10.42 25.49
C ASN A 513 12.77 10.73 26.78
N ALA A 514 12.82 9.78 27.71
CA ALA A 514 13.47 9.93 29.03
C ALA A 514 14.50 8.81 29.23
N GLY A 515 15.73 9.05 28.82
CA GLY A 515 16.83 8.11 28.97
C GLY A 515 16.59 6.80 28.22
N ARG A 516 16.10 5.76 28.92
CA ARG A 516 15.82 4.45 28.34
C ARG A 516 14.37 4.25 27.90
N LEU A 517 13.50 5.23 28.14
CA LEU A 517 12.08 5.16 27.83
C LEU A 517 11.76 6.08 26.67
N SER A 518 11.08 5.55 25.66
CA SER A 518 10.39 6.30 24.60
C SER A 518 8.93 5.90 24.58
N VAL A 519 8.01 6.85 24.57
CA VAL A 519 6.55 6.64 24.52
C VAL A 519 5.94 7.71 23.63
N SER A 520 5.12 7.29 22.64
CA SER A 520 4.55 8.17 21.64
C SER A 520 3.05 7.88 21.43
N PRO A 521 2.14 8.36 22.30
CA PRO A 521 0.70 8.27 22.11
C PRO A 521 0.21 9.31 21.10
N ARG A 522 -0.76 8.92 20.29
CA ARG A 522 -1.51 9.79 19.36
C ARG A 522 -2.99 9.52 19.52
N PHE A 523 -3.78 10.55 19.77
CA PHE A 523 -5.23 10.53 19.77
C PHE A 523 -5.72 11.25 18.53
N TYR A 524 -6.73 10.70 17.88
CA TYR A 524 -7.29 11.29 16.67
C TYR A 524 -8.83 11.27 16.71
N TYR A 525 -9.41 12.30 16.07
CA TYR A 525 -10.81 12.35 15.71
C TYR A 525 -10.92 12.85 14.27
N ARG A 526 -11.67 12.12 13.47
CA ARG A 526 -11.87 12.37 12.05
C ARG A 526 -13.35 12.34 11.74
N ARG A 527 -13.82 13.37 11.06
CA ARG A 527 -15.13 13.42 10.46
C ARG A 527 -14.96 13.39 8.95
N VAL A 528 -15.66 12.46 8.28
CA VAL A 528 -15.68 12.35 6.83
C VAL A 528 -17.06 12.68 6.33
N ASP A 529 -17.19 13.79 5.66
CA ASP A 529 -18.38 14.16 4.93
C ASP A 529 -18.32 13.50 3.53
N ASP A 530 -19.43 13.02 3.01
CA ASP A 530 -19.54 12.32 1.73
C ASP A 530 -18.72 11.02 1.65
N TYR A 531 -18.53 10.30 2.75
CA TYR A 531 -17.85 9.00 2.77
C TYR A 531 -18.53 8.00 1.82
N ILE A 532 -17.77 7.42 0.88
CA ILE A 532 -18.31 6.52 -0.15
C ILE A 532 -18.33 5.08 0.37
N GLN A 533 -19.54 4.52 0.47
CA GLN A 533 -19.72 3.09 0.80
C GLN A 533 -20.94 2.50 0.08
N GLY A 534 -21.14 1.18 0.21
CA GLY A 534 -22.34 0.52 -0.29
C GLY A 534 -23.57 0.90 0.51
N VAL A 535 -24.61 1.34 -0.18
CA VAL A 535 -25.96 1.53 0.34
C VAL A 535 -26.95 0.65 -0.44
N PRO A 536 -28.14 0.32 0.08
CA PRO A 536 -29.11 -0.48 -0.66
C PRO A 536 -29.46 0.16 -2.01
N ALA A 537 -29.26 -0.58 -3.11
CA ALA A 537 -29.57 -0.09 -4.43
C ALA A 537 -31.11 0.02 -4.61
N THR A 538 -31.56 1.15 -5.17
CA THR A 538 -32.97 1.38 -5.49
C THR A 538 -33.34 0.94 -6.91
N ASP A 539 -32.37 0.60 -7.73
CA ASP A 539 -32.53 0.16 -9.11
C ASP A 539 -33.13 -1.27 -9.14
N MET A 540 -34.35 -1.39 -9.65
CA MET A 540 -35.07 -2.68 -9.69
C MET A 540 -34.41 -3.66 -10.68
N THR A 541 -33.90 -3.20 -11.81
CA THR A 541 -33.23 -4.04 -12.82
C THR A 541 -31.90 -4.58 -12.26
N ALA A 542 -31.12 -3.74 -11.62
CA ALA A 542 -29.90 -4.16 -10.93
C ALA A 542 -30.20 -5.15 -9.79
N ASN A 543 -31.21 -4.88 -8.97
CA ASN A 543 -31.61 -5.78 -7.88
C ASN A 543 -32.10 -7.15 -8.40
N MET A 544 -32.83 -7.18 -9.51
CA MET A 544 -33.27 -8.43 -10.16
C MET A 544 -32.05 -9.24 -10.64
N ILE A 545 -31.10 -8.61 -11.31
CA ILE A 545 -29.86 -9.26 -11.78
C ILE A 545 -29.03 -9.76 -10.59
N ALA A 546 -28.83 -8.94 -9.56
CA ALA A 546 -28.12 -9.32 -8.35
C ALA A 546 -28.73 -10.53 -7.67
N SER A 547 -30.05 -10.57 -7.51
CA SER A 547 -30.76 -11.69 -6.90
C SER A 547 -30.72 -12.99 -7.72
N MET A 548 -30.41 -12.92 -9.03
CA MET A 548 -30.15 -14.10 -9.86
C MET A 548 -28.70 -14.61 -9.73
N MET A 549 -27.79 -13.75 -9.33
CA MET A 549 -26.35 -14.05 -9.20
C MET A 549 -25.93 -14.36 -7.76
N SER A 550 -26.62 -13.79 -6.80
CA SER A 550 -26.41 -13.96 -5.36
C SER A 550 -27.77 -13.88 -4.65
N ASP A 551 -27.90 -14.48 -3.46
CA ASP A 551 -29.16 -14.49 -2.68
C ASP A 551 -29.48 -13.12 -2.02
N ALA A 552 -28.90 -12.01 -2.52
CA ALA A 552 -29.06 -10.70 -1.93
C ALA A 552 -29.23 -9.60 -3.02
N PRO A 553 -30.02 -8.54 -2.73
CA PRO A 553 -30.11 -7.39 -3.63
C PRO A 553 -28.76 -6.67 -3.75
N ALA A 554 -28.59 -5.91 -4.82
CA ALA A 554 -27.39 -5.12 -5.03
C ALA A 554 -27.22 -4.01 -3.99
N LEU A 555 -25.98 -3.65 -3.72
CA LEU A 555 -25.62 -2.37 -3.15
C LEU A 555 -25.27 -1.39 -4.28
N GLN A 556 -25.42 -0.11 -4.02
CA GLN A 556 -24.93 0.98 -4.87
C GLN A 556 -23.92 1.78 -4.08
N PHE A 557 -22.85 2.23 -4.73
CA PHE A 557 -21.98 3.20 -4.08
C PHE A 557 -22.72 4.52 -3.85
N GLY A 558 -22.66 5.05 -2.62
CA GLY A 558 -23.34 6.27 -2.21
C GLY A 558 -22.54 7.04 -1.19
N ASN A 559 -22.73 8.35 -1.17
CA ASN A 559 -22.16 9.22 -0.14
C ASN A 559 -22.97 9.10 1.15
N VAL A 560 -22.27 8.94 2.26
CA VAL A 560 -22.81 8.95 3.62
C VAL A 560 -21.89 9.77 4.52
N ASP A 561 -22.38 10.23 5.66
CA ASP A 561 -21.53 10.88 6.65
C ASP A 561 -20.95 9.84 7.61
N ALA A 562 -19.65 9.92 7.89
CA ALA A 562 -18.96 9.01 8.80
C ALA A 562 -18.11 9.77 9.83
N GLU A 563 -17.81 9.09 10.94
CA GLU A 563 -16.78 9.54 11.87
C GLU A 563 -15.89 8.37 12.29
N LEU A 564 -14.60 8.68 12.48
CA LEU A 564 -13.60 7.74 12.98
C LEU A 564 -12.81 8.39 14.10
N TYR A 565 -12.56 7.64 15.17
CA TYR A 565 -11.78 8.12 16.30
C TYR A 565 -11.05 6.98 17.01
N GLY A 566 -10.00 7.33 17.72
CA GLY A 566 -9.23 6.34 18.44
C GLY A 566 -7.90 6.84 18.94
N PHE A 567 -7.02 5.91 19.21
CA PHE A 567 -5.64 6.22 19.53
C PHE A 567 -4.68 5.15 19.07
N ASP A 568 -3.44 5.55 18.83
CA ASP A 568 -2.31 4.66 18.65
C ASP A 568 -1.18 5.03 19.60
N LEU A 569 -0.42 4.03 20.00
CA LEU A 569 0.67 4.15 20.95
C LEU A 569 1.85 3.31 20.47
N ALA A 570 3.02 3.91 20.41
CA ALA A 570 4.30 3.19 20.35
C ALA A 570 5.04 3.40 21.68
N TRP A 571 5.75 2.36 22.14
CA TRP A 571 6.63 2.48 23.32
C TRP A 571 7.86 1.60 23.17
N ARG A 572 8.96 2.04 23.80
CA ARG A 572 10.20 1.29 23.91
C ARG A 572 10.85 1.57 25.25
N TYR A 573 11.34 0.54 25.94
CA TYR A 573 12.06 0.67 27.19
C TYR A 573 13.29 -0.24 27.23
N GLY A 574 14.47 0.37 27.38
CA GLY A 574 15.72 -0.34 27.57
C GLY A 574 15.86 -0.86 29.01
N ILE A 575 15.55 -2.13 29.24
CA ILE A 575 15.71 -2.79 30.57
C ILE A 575 17.20 -2.81 30.92
N THR A 576 18.03 -3.23 29.96
CA THR A 576 19.50 -3.18 30.04
C THR A 576 20.06 -2.64 28.72
N THR A 577 21.37 -2.61 28.56
CA THR A 577 22.02 -2.28 27.29
C THR A 577 21.76 -3.33 26.20
N ASN A 578 21.40 -4.56 26.57
CA ASN A 578 21.21 -5.70 25.69
C ASN A 578 19.76 -6.21 25.64
N LEU A 579 18.90 -5.69 26.51
CA LEU A 579 17.52 -6.16 26.65
C LEU A 579 16.57 -4.98 26.56
N VAL A 580 15.70 -5.01 25.57
CA VAL A 580 14.71 -3.97 25.28
C VAL A 580 13.32 -4.61 25.26
N ILE A 581 12.34 -3.93 25.82
CA ILE A 581 10.93 -4.22 25.59
C ILE A 581 10.33 -3.10 24.75
N ASP A 582 9.64 -3.44 23.71
CA ASP A 582 8.94 -2.48 22.84
C ASP A 582 7.54 -2.98 22.48
N GLY A 583 6.76 -2.11 21.88
CA GLY A 583 5.44 -2.51 21.41
C GLY A 583 4.63 -1.37 20.83
N ALA A 584 3.47 -1.76 20.30
CA ALA A 584 2.47 -0.88 19.75
C ALA A 584 1.07 -1.27 20.25
N ALA A 585 0.17 -0.30 20.38
CA ALA A 585 -1.25 -0.56 20.61
C ALA A 585 -2.09 0.37 19.75
N SER A 586 -3.24 -0.14 19.28
CA SER A 586 -4.15 0.64 18.43
C SER A 586 -5.59 0.37 18.80
N VAL A 587 -6.38 1.43 18.82
CA VAL A 587 -7.84 1.41 18.98
C VAL A 587 -8.43 2.28 17.89
N VAL A 588 -9.36 1.72 17.11
CA VAL A 588 -10.13 2.44 16.12
C VAL A 588 -11.63 2.22 16.34
N ARG A 589 -12.40 3.28 16.18
CA ARG A 589 -13.86 3.27 16.11
C ARG A 589 -14.25 4.02 14.86
N GLY A 590 -15.26 3.53 14.17
CA GLY A 590 -15.78 4.18 12.98
C GLY A 590 -17.23 3.83 12.79
N GLU A 591 -18.08 4.84 12.65
CA GLU A 591 -19.51 4.69 12.53
C GLU A 591 -20.10 5.69 11.53
N ARG A 592 -21.25 5.36 10.99
CA ARG A 592 -22.05 6.29 10.19
C ARG A 592 -22.70 7.30 11.14
N ARG A 593 -22.80 8.54 10.67
CA ARG A 593 -23.44 9.61 11.44
C ARG A 593 -24.92 9.78 11.12
N ASP A 594 -25.37 9.22 10.00
CA ASP A 594 -26.76 9.27 9.54
C ASP A 594 -27.59 8.06 9.98
N LEU A 595 -26.94 6.97 10.37
CA LEU A 595 -27.54 5.72 10.84
C LEU A 595 -26.73 5.14 12.00
N ASP A 596 -27.36 4.25 12.76
CA ASP A 596 -26.70 3.40 13.76
C ASP A 596 -26.11 2.16 13.06
N ASP A 597 -24.96 2.32 12.40
CA ASP A 597 -24.23 1.25 11.72
C ASP A 597 -22.72 1.54 11.75
N ASP A 598 -21.91 0.52 12.02
CA ASP A 598 -20.46 0.62 12.04
C ASP A 598 -19.90 0.61 10.60
N LEU A 599 -18.69 1.15 10.41
CA LEU A 599 -17.98 1.09 9.13
C LEU A 599 -17.39 -0.30 8.91
N TYR A 600 -17.35 -0.71 7.64
CA TYR A 600 -16.90 -2.03 7.23
C TYR A 600 -15.40 -2.26 7.40
N ARG A 601 -15.02 -3.44 7.92
CA ARG A 601 -13.64 -3.91 8.07
C ARG A 601 -12.76 -3.00 8.95
N LEU A 602 -13.28 -2.58 10.09
CA LEU A 602 -12.48 -1.90 11.10
C LEU A 602 -11.60 -2.89 11.87
N ALA A 603 -10.32 -2.56 12.03
CA ALA A 603 -9.42 -3.39 12.84
C ALA A 603 -9.90 -3.49 14.29
N PRO A 604 -9.88 -4.67 14.93
CA PRO A 604 -10.12 -4.81 16.36
C PRO A 604 -9.05 -4.07 17.18
N ASP A 605 -9.38 -3.69 18.42
CA ASP A 605 -8.37 -3.23 19.37
C ASP A 605 -7.23 -4.24 19.42
N ASN A 606 -6.00 -3.78 19.28
CA ASN A 606 -4.84 -4.66 19.23
C ASN A 606 -3.65 -4.11 20.03
N VAL A 607 -2.79 -5.04 20.44
CA VAL A 607 -1.54 -4.74 21.10
C VAL A 607 -0.47 -5.75 20.69
N THR A 608 0.71 -5.23 20.38
CA THR A 608 1.92 -6.03 20.19
C THR A 608 2.90 -5.68 21.29
N VAL A 609 3.50 -6.67 21.91
CA VAL A 609 4.57 -6.51 22.91
C VAL A 609 5.71 -7.44 22.53
N ALA A 610 6.89 -6.90 22.39
CA ALA A 610 8.09 -7.66 22.06
C ALA A 610 9.20 -7.48 23.11
N LEU A 611 10.00 -8.50 23.28
CA LEU A 611 11.19 -8.51 24.11
C LEU A 611 12.38 -8.88 23.25
N ASP A 612 13.28 -7.94 23.05
CA ASP A 612 14.49 -8.07 22.25
C ASP A 612 15.72 -8.21 23.11
N TYR A 613 16.46 -9.28 22.90
CA TYR A 613 17.78 -9.47 23.48
C TYR A 613 18.85 -9.49 22.38
N ARG A 614 19.82 -8.54 22.45
CA ARG A 614 20.92 -8.44 21.50
C ARG A 614 22.26 -8.54 22.24
N ARG A 615 23.12 -9.41 21.78
CA ARG A 615 24.47 -9.55 22.32
C ARG A 615 25.44 -9.97 21.22
N GLU A 616 26.39 -9.08 20.91
CA GLU A 616 27.41 -9.30 19.89
C GLU A 616 26.86 -9.86 18.57
N ARG A 617 26.84 -11.19 18.41
CA ARG A 617 26.45 -11.91 17.19
C ARG A 617 25.08 -12.58 17.29
N TYR A 618 24.36 -12.41 18.37
CA TYR A 618 23.10 -13.08 18.63
C TYR A 618 21.99 -12.07 18.86
N THR A 619 20.86 -12.35 18.26
CA THR A 619 19.61 -11.63 18.51
C THR A 619 18.52 -12.64 18.86
N LEU A 620 17.67 -12.31 19.81
CA LEU A 620 16.51 -13.10 20.17
C LEU A 620 15.34 -12.16 20.40
N ARG A 621 14.22 -12.38 19.69
CA ARG A 621 12.97 -11.66 19.86
C ARG A 621 11.86 -12.62 20.26
N GLY A 622 11.14 -12.30 21.33
CA GLY A 622 9.88 -12.94 21.68
C GLY A 622 8.76 -11.92 21.55
N GLU A 623 7.69 -12.26 20.87
CA GLU A 623 6.60 -11.34 20.56
C GLU A 623 5.25 -11.94 20.95
N LEU A 624 4.39 -11.11 21.53
CA LEU A 624 2.97 -11.37 21.78
C LEU A 624 2.15 -10.37 20.97
N VAL A 625 1.31 -10.88 20.05
CA VAL A 625 0.33 -10.10 19.30
C VAL A 625 -1.07 -10.48 19.76
N ALA A 626 -1.85 -9.54 20.25
CA ALA A 626 -3.20 -9.81 20.76
C ALA A 626 -4.24 -8.86 20.15
N TYR A 627 -5.34 -9.46 19.70
CA TYR A 627 -6.51 -8.78 19.17
C TYR A 627 -7.72 -9.03 20.07
N ARG A 628 -8.49 -7.99 20.34
CA ARG A 628 -9.76 -8.11 21.04
C ARG A 628 -10.84 -8.69 20.10
N ARG A 629 -11.94 -9.20 20.66
CA ARG A 629 -13.15 -9.49 19.90
C ARG A 629 -13.61 -8.23 19.15
N GLN A 630 -13.98 -8.40 17.86
CA GLN A 630 -14.66 -7.38 17.09
C GLN A 630 -16.14 -7.68 17.05
N ASP A 631 -16.92 -6.85 17.69
CA ASP A 631 -18.39 -6.91 17.78
C ASP A 631 -19.05 -5.66 17.16
N ARG A 632 -18.26 -4.73 16.66
CA ARG A 632 -18.69 -3.55 15.88
C ARG A 632 -18.54 -3.88 14.41
N VAL A 633 -19.65 -4.15 13.73
CA VAL A 633 -19.67 -4.74 12.39
C VAL A 633 -20.70 -4.03 11.50
N ALA A 634 -20.36 -3.85 10.23
CA ALA A 634 -21.21 -3.18 9.25
C ALA A 634 -22.38 -4.07 8.81
N ALA A 635 -23.59 -3.72 9.18
CA ALA A 635 -24.79 -4.50 8.89
C ALA A 635 -25.10 -4.56 7.39
N TYR A 636 -24.93 -3.47 6.65
CA TYR A 636 -25.20 -3.45 5.20
C TYR A 636 -24.27 -4.34 4.40
N ASN A 637 -23.03 -4.52 4.84
CA ASN A 637 -22.08 -5.45 4.23
C ASN A 637 -22.30 -6.89 4.64
N GLY A 638 -23.18 -7.15 5.62
CA GLY A 638 -23.38 -8.48 6.20
C GLY A 638 -22.16 -8.96 6.97
N GLU A 639 -21.39 -8.03 7.55
CA GLU A 639 -20.18 -8.33 8.29
C GLU A 639 -20.49 -9.12 9.57
N THR A 640 -19.64 -10.07 9.91
CA THR A 640 -19.82 -10.95 11.07
C THR A 640 -18.78 -10.66 12.14
N GLU A 641 -19.19 -10.73 13.39
CA GLU A 641 -18.30 -10.63 14.55
C GLU A 641 -17.19 -11.68 14.53
N THR A 642 -16.05 -11.34 15.12
CA THR A 642 -14.92 -12.26 15.29
C THR A 642 -14.47 -12.34 16.74
N ALA A 643 -14.05 -13.52 17.17
CA ALA A 643 -13.47 -13.72 18.49
C ALA A 643 -12.07 -13.10 18.59
N GLY A 644 -11.74 -12.61 19.76
CA GLY A 644 -10.37 -12.16 20.06
C GLY A 644 -9.38 -13.34 20.11
N HIS A 645 -8.11 -13.05 19.80
CA HIS A 645 -7.05 -14.05 19.83
C HIS A 645 -5.73 -13.42 20.26
N ALA A 646 -4.78 -14.30 20.63
CA ALA A 646 -3.41 -13.89 20.91
C ALA A 646 -2.44 -14.94 20.35
N LEU A 647 -1.37 -14.46 19.73
CA LEU A 647 -0.32 -15.26 19.10
C LEU A 647 1.01 -14.98 19.79
N VAL A 648 1.84 -15.99 19.89
CA VAL A 648 3.22 -15.88 20.39
C VAL A 648 4.15 -16.27 19.27
N ASN A 649 5.11 -15.38 18.96
CA ASN A 649 6.13 -15.57 17.94
C ASN A 649 7.52 -15.53 18.59
N LEU A 650 8.46 -16.29 18.03
CA LEU A 650 9.86 -16.28 18.43
C LEU A 650 10.74 -16.13 17.20
N ALA A 651 11.78 -15.30 17.31
CA ALA A 651 12.78 -15.18 16.26
C ALA A 651 14.19 -15.17 16.88
N PHE A 652 15.13 -15.78 16.15
CA PHE A 652 16.53 -15.89 16.52
C PHE A 652 17.40 -15.54 15.31
N GLY A 653 18.39 -14.69 15.52
CA GLY A 653 19.40 -14.34 14.53
C GLY A 653 20.80 -14.65 15.06
N TRP A 654 21.67 -15.13 14.19
CA TRP A 654 23.07 -15.39 14.47
C TRP A 654 23.96 -14.95 13.30
N ALA A 655 24.92 -14.06 13.60
CA ALA A 655 25.94 -13.59 12.64
C ALA A 655 27.30 -14.25 12.97
N PRO A 656 27.54 -15.52 12.53
CA PRO A 656 28.83 -16.21 12.78
C PRO A 656 30.01 -15.45 12.17
N LEU A 657 29.79 -14.76 11.08
CA LEU A 657 30.74 -13.90 10.37
C LEU A 657 30.08 -12.55 10.09
N PRO A 658 30.84 -11.47 9.92
CA PRO A 658 30.26 -10.16 9.53
C PRO A 658 29.51 -10.23 8.19
N SER A 659 29.89 -11.15 7.31
CA SER A 659 29.28 -11.37 5.98
C SER A 659 28.14 -12.39 5.96
N LEU A 660 27.87 -13.12 7.07
CA LEU A 660 26.87 -14.19 7.08
C LEU A 660 25.92 -14.03 8.26
N THR A 661 24.62 -13.92 7.97
CA THR A 661 23.53 -13.95 8.94
C THR A 661 22.69 -15.21 8.74
N LEU A 662 22.41 -15.92 9.82
CA LEU A 662 21.50 -17.05 9.89
C LEU A 662 20.31 -16.67 10.77
N GLU A 663 19.12 -17.01 10.33
CA GLU A 663 17.86 -16.66 11.00
C GLU A 663 17.01 -17.91 11.19
N ALA A 664 16.26 -17.94 12.28
CA ALA A 664 15.22 -18.92 12.53
C ALA A 664 14.04 -18.25 13.22
N ALA A 665 12.83 -18.61 12.85
CA ALA A 665 11.63 -18.06 13.47
C ALA A 665 10.56 -19.14 13.66
N VAL A 666 9.69 -18.93 14.63
CA VAL A 666 8.46 -19.71 14.82
C VAL A 666 7.32 -18.72 14.98
N GLU A 667 6.38 -18.77 14.07
CA GLU A 667 5.14 -18.00 14.16
C GLU A 667 4.02 -18.88 14.72
N ASN A 668 3.06 -18.26 15.41
CA ASN A 668 1.97 -18.95 16.06
C ASN A 668 2.47 -20.19 16.86
N LEU A 669 3.46 -20.00 17.74
CA LEU A 669 4.16 -21.05 18.50
C LEU A 669 3.20 -22.05 19.17
N LEU A 670 2.03 -21.59 19.60
CA LEU A 670 1.04 -22.39 20.32
C LEU A 670 0.05 -23.10 19.41
N ASP A 671 0.23 -22.99 18.07
CA ASP A 671 -0.64 -23.58 17.05
C ASP A 671 -2.12 -23.22 17.25
N ARG A 672 -2.37 -21.97 17.59
CA ARG A 672 -3.72 -21.49 17.90
C ARG A 672 -4.54 -21.33 16.63
N GLU A 673 -5.73 -21.90 16.63
CA GLU A 673 -6.75 -21.56 15.61
C GLU A 673 -7.30 -20.15 15.89
N TYR A 674 -7.30 -19.31 14.87
CA TYR A 674 -7.81 -17.94 14.95
C TYR A 674 -8.38 -17.49 13.60
N ARG A 675 -9.24 -16.48 13.63
CA ARG A 675 -9.74 -15.80 12.44
C ARG A 675 -9.52 -14.31 12.61
N ASP A 676 -8.64 -13.75 11.78
CA ASP A 676 -8.42 -12.31 11.74
C ASP A 676 -9.67 -11.62 11.18
N HIS A 677 -10.13 -10.55 11.83
CA HIS A 677 -11.30 -9.80 11.40
C HIS A 677 -11.13 -9.19 10.01
N LEU A 678 -9.91 -8.78 9.66
CA LEU A 678 -9.59 -8.15 8.37
C LEU A 678 -9.36 -9.16 7.23
N THR A 679 -9.53 -10.45 7.48
CA THR A 679 -9.49 -11.50 6.45
C THR A 679 -10.89 -11.75 5.88
N GLY A 680 -10.97 -11.98 4.56
CA GLY A 680 -12.26 -12.24 3.89
C GLY A 680 -12.84 -13.62 4.15
N LEU A 681 -14.05 -13.84 3.64
CA LEU A 681 -14.72 -15.16 3.68
C LEU A 681 -14.22 -16.04 2.54
N ASN A 682 -14.09 -17.36 2.78
CA ASN A 682 -13.78 -18.30 1.70
C ASN A 682 -14.88 -18.32 0.64
N ARG A 683 -14.51 -18.16 -0.61
CA ARG A 683 -15.40 -18.20 -1.78
C ARG A 683 -14.99 -19.27 -2.80
N ALA A 684 -13.93 -20.00 -2.51
CA ALA A 684 -13.38 -21.01 -3.38
C ALA A 684 -13.94 -22.40 -2.99
N GLY A 685 -14.59 -23.07 -3.93
CA GLY A 685 -14.93 -24.48 -3.77
C GLY A 685 -13.68 -25.35 -3.82
N GLY A 686 -13.72 -26.49 -3.08
CA GLY A 686 -12.62 -27.45 -3.03
C GLY A 686 -11.55 -27.16 -1.97
N SER A 687 -11.76 -26.17 -1.13
CA SER A 687 -10.97 -25.91 0.08
C SER A 687 -11.43 -26.80 1.24
N ASP A 688 -10.52 -27.07 2.20
CA ASP A 688 -10.92 -27.71 3.47
C ASP A 688 -11.75 -26.75 4.34
N ILE A 689 -11.63 -25.45 4.11
CA ILE A 689 -12.45 -24.43 4.75
C ILE A 689 -13.74 -24.25 3.94
N PRO A 690 -14.93 -24.39 4.57
CA PRO A 690 -16.21 -24.25 3.88
C PRO A 690 -16.40 -22.89 3.22
N VAL A 691 -17.08 -22.88 2.07
CA VAL A 691 -17.48 -21.63 1.40
C VAL A 691 -18.43 -20.84 2.32
N GLY A 692 -18.17 -19.52 2.45
CA GLY A 692 -18.91 -18.62 3.32
C GLY A 692 -18.34 -18.50 4.74
N GLU A 693 -17.38 -19.34 5.13
CA GLU A 693 -16.65 -19.16 6.40
C GLU A 693 -15.48 -18.18 6.26
N ARG A 694 -15.22 -17.41 7.32
CA ARG A 694 -14.04 -16.55 7.38
C ARG A 694 -12.78 -17.42 7.36
N LEU A 695 -11.82 -17.03 6.53
CA LEU A 695 -10.55 -17.75 6.42
C LEU A 695 -9.81 -17.73 7.77
N PRO A 696 -9.37 -18.90 8.27
CA PRO A 696 -8.52 -18.96 9.46
C PRO A 696 -7.12 -18.42 9.13
N GLY A 697 -6.41 -17.97 10.16
CA GLY A 697 -5.00 -17.63 10.05
C GLY A 697 -4.11 -18.86 9.97
N ALA A 698 -2.86 -18.66 9.53
CA ALA A 698 -1.88 -19.73 9.41
C ALA A 698 -1.67 -20.47 10.74
N GLY A 699 -1.49 -21.78 10.68
CA GLY A 699 -1.06 -22.61 11.80
C GLY A 699 0.37 -22.25 12.23
N ARG A 700 0.90 -23.02 13.20
CA ARG A 700 2.30 -22.86 13.60
C ARG A 700 3.22 -23.05 12.38
N SER A 701 4.16 -22.14 12.22
CA SER A 701 5.09 -22.12 11.10
C SER A 701 6.53 -22.00 11.60
N PHE A 702 7.43 -22.83 11.08
CA PHE A 702 8.86 -22.77 11.33
C PHE A 702 9.56 -22.20 10.11
N ALA A 703 10.32 -21.14 10.32
CA ALA A 703 11.08 -20.49 9.27
C ALA A 703 12.58 -20.54 9.53
N ALA A 704 13.37 -20.62 8.47
CA ALA A 704 14.83 -20.50 8.51
C ALA A 704 15.30 -19.66 7.32
N GLY A 705 16.31 -18.84 7.55
CA GLY A 705 16.88 -17.96 6.55
C GLY A 705 18.38 -17.86 6.63
N LEU A 706 18.99 -17.50 5.54
CA LEU A 706 20.40 -17.13 5.45
C LEU A 706 20.56 -15.91 4.55
N THR A 707 21.49 -15.02 4.90
CA THR A 707 21.92 -13.90 4.07
C THR A 707 23.44 -13.80 4.08
N TYR A 708 24.04 -13.79 2.92
CA TYR A 708 25.48 -13.57 2.74
C TYR A 708 25.73 -12.22 2.06
N ARG A 709 26.56 -11.38 2.68
CA ARG A 709 26.97 -10.05 2.16
C ARG A 709 28.44 -10.10 1.73
N PHE A 710 28.77 -9.39 0.64
CA PHE A 710 30.12 -9.37 0.07
C PHE A 710 30.50 -8.00 -0.48
#